data_29437c68fc3db27b3f8d3654c31992bb
#
_entry.id   29437c68fc3db27b3f8d3654c31992bb
#
_cell.length_a   1.000
_cell.length_b   1.000
_cell.length_c   1.000
_cell.angle_alpha   90.00
_cell.angle_beta   90.00
_cell.angle_gamma   90.00
#
_symmetry.space_group_name_H-M   'P 1'
#
loop_
_entity.id
_entity.type
_entity.pdbx_description
1 polymer ?
#
loop_
_entity_poly.entity_id
_entity_poly.type
_entity_poly.pdbx_seq_one_letter_code
_entity_poly.pdbx_strand_id
1 'polypeptide(L)'
;MCKYIRLFLLLCIVQYSLNAQQVRPDDGYLFDQTIVPKIEVYLSQDSLDTMLLPTNVRSNHEYRAMCIITKGDTKDTINNIGLRLRGNTSRLADKKSFKISFNSFEPEKKFKGLEKLNLNGEHNDPSIVRAKLAWDFFADAEIPAARVNHVRLHINDEYRGLYLNVEHIDEEFIKKRFENTDGNLFKCLWPANLNYINSDPESYKFTNNGRRAYDLKTNTVEDDYSGLADFIWRLNSSVTNNFQCKIEEVLDVNSVLKAMAIDMLTSNWDGVINQNNFYLYEDLNTGKFHWLPYDTDNTFGIDWFGIDWASVDIYQYANRLGSDRPLYEQMLTLPEYRAKYTYYVDQLIQSYYNNSVLDPVLDDVNSMTTPFRIPDTYATEDYNWSITDFSNSFGDFDDAHVKYGLKSFITKRKSKALEQLDDYDIVPIMTSLKIVHTESDVQIYTDMIDDLGIESVILHYSIDAAEWNESNMALNDDGHYFATIAINAPGFLQYYIKVTDSSNQSRNFPICGNTEINTGFFLTPNLVINELMASNSVAVTDNNGEYDDWIELYNADNVDIQLSNYYLSDNSENPNKWQLPNIILSPDDYLVIWADEDGSQGDTHANFKLQKSGEQIGIYDNTDNNFALLDYIEFGAQNTDVSFGRRPNGVGEFEVLDFYSPKANNDINTEVKEVSSMNLSIYPNPTSIEIRIDEKYIGQRYNIANTHGKILTSAIYDEAINIKQLPSGLYYISIVGGGVISIDKFIIVR
;
A
#
# COMPACT_ATOMS: atom_id res chain seq x y z
N MET A 1 29.69 44.44 -31.67
CA MET A 1 30.03 43.08 -31.23
C MET A 1 29.82 43.01 -29.70
N CYS A 2 28.61 42.68 -29.23
CA CYS A 2 28.29 42.48 -27.84
C CYS A 2 27.71 41.10 -27.71
N LYS A 3 28.44 40.20 -27.05
CA LYS A 3 27.99 38.83 -26.75
C LYS A 3 27.05 38.89 -25.55
N TYR A 4 25.80 38.49 -25.76
CA TYR A 4 24.86 38.19 -24.68
C TYR A 4 25.16 36.78 -24.16
N ILE A 5 25.65 36.70 -22.95
CA ILE A 5 25.69 35.48 -22.15
C ILE A 5 24.30 35.31 -21.53
N ARG A 6 23.52 34.37 -22.04
CA ARG A 6 22.30 33.91 -21.34
C ARG A 6 22.71 32.94 -20.25
N LEU A 7 22.56 33.39 -19.02
CA LEU A 7 22.63 32.56 -17.85
C LEU A 7 21.35 31.70 -17.84
N PHE A 8 21.47 30.40 -18.12
CA PHE A 8 20.43 29.42 -17.88
C PHE A 8 20.48 29.11 -16.38
N LEU A 9 19.53 29.68 -15.62
CA LEU A 9 19.17 29.12 -14.31
C LEU A 9 18.49 27.78 -14.59
N LEU A 10 19.18 26.68 -14.31
CA LEU A 10 18.55 25.38 -14.10
C LEU A 10 17.81 25.47 -12.77
N LEU A 11 16.51 25.69 -12.81
CA LEU A 11 15.64 25.33 -11.70
C LEU A 11 15.63 23.78 -11.67
N CYS A 12 16.32 23.19 -10.73
CA CYS A 12 16.04 21.82 -10.30
C CYS A 12 14.68 21.83 -9.60
N ILE A 13 13.62 21.61 -10.37
CA ILE A 13 12.34 21.21 -9.79
C ILE A 13 12.57 19.80 -9.27
N VAL A 14 12.79 19.65 -7.98
CA VAL A 14 12.66 18.36 -7.29
C VAL A 14 11.17 18.02 -7.40
N GLN A 15 10.81 17.21 -8.36
CA GLN A 15 9.52 16.56 -8.40
C GLN A 15 9.52 15.56 -7.23
N TYR A 16 9.06 15.99 -6.07
CA TYR A 16 8.45 15.06 -5.15
C TYR A 16 7.19 14.56 -5.87
N SER A 17 7.26 13.39 -6.46
CA SER A 17 6.07 12.61 -6.75
C SER A 17 5.49 12.24 -5.40
N LEU A 18 4.65 13.09 -4.83
CA LEU A 18 3.68 12.65 -3.86
C LEU A 18 2.94 11.49 -4.54
N ASN A 19 3.13 10.30 -4.05
CA ASN A 19 2.33 9.16 -4.45
C ASN A 19 0.89 9.50 -4.07
N ALA A 20 0.16 10.09 -5.01
CA ALA A 20 -1.28 10.11 -4.91
C ALA A 20 -1.71 8.66 -4.65
N GLN A 21 -2.65 8.46 -3.73
CA GLN A 21 -3.23 7.16 -3.43
C GLN A 21 -3.32 6.34 -4.72
N GLN A 22 -2.50 5.30 -4.84
CA GLN A 22 -2.45 4.51 -6.07
C GLN A 22 -3.58 3.49 -6.03
N VAL A 23 -4.78 3.95 -6.34
CA VAL A 23 -6.01 3.16 -6.30
C VAL A 23 -5.88 1.87 -7.11
N ARG A 24 -5.21 1.94 -8.24
CA ARG A 24 -4.90 0.79 -9.10
C ARG A 24 -3.39 0.64 -9.27
N PRO A 25 -2.71 -0.14 -8.40
CA PRO A 25 -1.29 -0.44 -8.61
C PRO A 25 -1.11 -1.27 -9.89
N ASP A 26 0.09 -1.20 -10.47
CA ASP A 26 0.46 -2.03 -11.62
C ASP A 26 0.10 -3.50 -11.37
N ASP A 27 -0.42 -4.18 -12.39
CA ASP A 27 -0.75 -5.61 -12.33
C ASP A 27 0.45 -6.46 -11.90
N GLY A 28 1.64 -5.99 -12.25
CA GLY A 28 2.89 -6.67 -11.92
C GLY A 28 2.96 -8.07 -12.52
N TYR A 29 3.86 -8.88 -11.98
CA TYR A 29 4.11 -10.21 -12.53
C TYR A 29 2.93 -11.18 -12.35
N LEU A 30 2.22 -11.10 -11.21
CA LEU A 30 1.23 -12.12 -10.80
C LEU A 30 -0.19 -11.86 -11.27
N PHE A 31 -0.54 -10.62 -11.63
CA PHE A 31 -1.90 -10.24 -12.01
C PHE A 31 -2.01 -9.71 -13.45
N ASP A 32 -0.99 -9.96 -14.27
CA ASP A 32 -1.02 -9.64 -15.69
C ASP A 32 -2.26 -10.25 -16.36
N GLN A 33 -3.08 -9.41 -16.96
CA GLN A 33 -4.34 -9.80 -17.56
C GLN A 33 -4.23 -10.20 -19.04
N THR A 34 -3.04 -10.08 -19.62
CA THR A 34 -2.81 -10.37 -21.06
C THR A 34 -2.58 -11.84 -21.35
N ILE A 35 -2.31 -12.66 -20.33
CA ILE A 35 -2.07 -14.10 -20.45
C ILE A 35 -2.73 -14.85 -19.29
N VAL A 36 -2.90 -16.16 -19.44
CA VAL A 36 -3.37 -17.09 -18.40
C VAL A 36 -2.18 -17.90 -17.87
N PRO A 37 -1.50 -17.48 -16.78
CA PRO A 37 -0.36 -18.18 -16.22
C PRO A 37 -0.74 -19.59 -15.73
N LYS A 38 0.26 -20.49 -15.63
CA LYS A 38 0.11 -21.80 -15.02
C LYS A 38 0.64 -21.77 -13.60
N ILE A 39 -0.16 -22.20 -12.63
CA ILE A 39 0.22 -22.44 -11.25
C ILE A 39 0.18 -23.93 -10.98
N GLU A 40 1.32 -24.51 -10.62
CA GLU A 40 1.47 -25.93 -10.30
C GLU A 40 1.83 -26.03 -8.80
N VAL A 41 1.06 -26.80 -8.06
CA VAL A 41 1.30 -27.01 -6.63
C VAL A 41 1.56 -28.48 -6.37
N TYR A 42 2.65 -28.77 -5.68
CA TYR A 42 3.08 -30.13 -5.36
C TYR A 42 3.13 -30.34 -3.84
N LEU A 43 2.37 -31.32 -3.37
CA LEU A 43 2.37 -31.74 -1.97
C LEU A 43 2.21 -33.26 -1.89
N SER A 44 2.40 -33.85 -0.69
CA SER A 44 2.18 -35.30 -0.55
C SER A 44 0.72 -35.65 -0.84
N GLN A 45 0.49 -36.79 -1.46
CA GLN A 45 -0.88 -37.24 -1.75
C GLN A 45 -1.71 -37.41 -0.47
N ASP A 46 -1.12 -37.91 0.60
CA ASP A 46 -1.78 -38.03 1.91
C ASP A 46 -2.26 -36.66 2.45
N SER A 47 -1.46 -35.59 2.23
CA SER A 47 -1.84 -34.24 2.62
C SER A 47 -3.01 -33.72 1.79
N LEU A 48 -2.99 -33.96 0.49
CA LEU A 48 -4.08 -33.56 -0.42
C LEU A 48 -5.37 -34.31 -0.06
N ASP A 49 -5.31 -35.63 0.10
CA ASP A 49 -6.45 -36.47 0.45
C ASP A 49 -7.03 -36.05 1.81
N THR A 50 -6.15 -35.78 2.78
CA THR A 50 -6.57 -35.31 4.12
C THR A 50 -7.26 -33.95 4.05
N MET A 51 -6.74 -32.99 3.27
CA MET A 51 -7.33 -31.67 3.08
C MET A 51 -8.73 -31.76 2.45
N LEU A 52 -8.94 -32.68 1.52
CA LEU A 52 -10.18 -32.83 0.77
C LEU A 52 -11.23 -33.70 1.50
N LEU A 53 -10.90 -34.36 2.62
CA LEU A 53 -11.87 -35.12 3.41
C LEU A 53 -13.05 -34.22 3.84
N PRO A 54 -14.30 -34.70 3.74
CA PRO A 54 -15.50 -33.94 4.16
C PRO A 54 -15.41 -33.42 5.60
N THR A 55 -14.72 -34.12 6.50
CA THR A 55 -14.48 -33.72 7.88
C THR A 55 -13.50 -32.55 8.02
N ASN A 56 -12.64 -32.33 7.03
CA ASN A 56 -11.53 -31.37 7.06
C ASN A 56 -11.74 -30.16 6.15
N VAL A 57 -12.76 -30.14 5.29
CA VAL A 57 -13.00 -29.02 4.34
C VAL A 57 -13.15 -27.66 5.03
N ARG A 58 -13.54 -27.62 6.29
CA ARG A 58 -13.63 -26.38 7.09
C ARG A 58 -12.36 -26.05 7.88
N SER A 59 -11.32 -26.92 7.81
CA SER A 59 -10.05 -26.69 8.48
C SER A 59 -9.29 -25.51 7.86
N ASN A 60 -8.62 -24.72 8.70
CA ASN A 60 -7.69 -23.69 8.28
C ASN A 60 -6.23 -24.18 8.31
N HIS A 61 -6.00 -25.47 8.53
CA HIS A 61 -4.66 -26.04 8.50
C HIS A 61 -4.02 -25.85 7.11
N GLU A 62 -2.81 -25.33 7.08
CA GLU A 62 -2.02 -25.13 5.89
C GLU A 62 -1.03 -26.30 5.72
N TYR A 63 -1.12 -26.98 4.58
CA TYR A 63 -0.27 -28.10 4.24
C TYR A 63 0.96 -27.62 3.50
N ARG A 64 2.15 -28.12 3.89
CA ARG A 64 3.40 -27.76 3.24
C ARG A 64 3.44 -28.25 1.79
N ALA A 65 3.76 -27.35 0.89
CA ALA A 65 3.83 -27.61 -0.53
C ALA A 65 4.97 -26.83 -1.22
N MET A 66 5.20 -27.15 -2.48
CA MET A 66 6.00 -26.39 -3.42
C MET A 66 5.08 -25.83 -4.51
N CYS A 67 5.31 -24.59 -4.92
CA CYS A 67 4.58 -23.95 -6.01
C CYS A 67 5.52 -23.63 -7.17
N ILE A 68 5.05 -23.86 -8.39
CA ILE A 68 5.72 -23.43 -9.61
C ILE A 68 4.77 -22.53 -10.38
N ILE A 69 5.22 -21.32 -10.70
CA ILE A 69 4.45 -20.35 -11.49
C ILE A 69 5.14 -20.19 -12.84
N THR A 70 4.42 -20.51 -13.91
CA THR A 70 4.90 -20.37 -15.29
C THR A 70 4.10 -19.30 -16.00
N LYS A 71 4.81 -18.25 -16.46
CA LYS A 71 4.27 -17.12 -17.21
C LYS A 71 5.11 -16.89 -18.47
N GLY A 72 4.55 -17.19 -19.65
CA GLY A 72 5.34 -17.22 -20.88
C GLY A 72 6.53 -18.17 -20.75
N ASP A 73 7.73 -17.67 -21.00
CA ASP A 73 8.98 -18.43 -20.88
C ASP A 73 9.58 -18.41 -19.46
N THR A 74 9.00 -17.63 -18.56
CA THR A 74 9.50 -17.51 -17.17
C THR A 74 8.88 -18.60 -16.30
N LYS A 75 9.74 -19.25 -15.49
CA LYS A 75 9.34 -20.29 -14.54
C LYS A 75 9.98 -20.05 -13.19
N ASP A 76 9.17 -19.73 -12.19
CA ASP A 76 9.57 -19.54 -10.81
C ASP A 76 9.19 -20.73 -9.95
N THR A 77 10.10 -21.20 -9.11
CA THR A 77 9.85 -22.28 -8.15
C THR A 77 9.95 -21.76 -6.72
N ILE A 78 8.86 -21.91 -5.97
CA ILE A 78 8.74 -21.42 -4.60
C ILE A 78 8.52 -22.63 -3.68
N ASN A 79 9.50 -22.93 -2.84
CA ASN A 79 9.43 -24.02 -1.86
C ASN A 79 8.76 -23.57 -0.57
N ASN A 80 8.34 -24.51 0.27
CA ASN A 80 7.84 -24.26 1.63
C ASN A 80 6.65 -23.30 1.68
N ILE A 81 5.74 -23.37 0.72
CA ILE A 81 4.48 -22.65 0.76
C ILE A 81 3.43 -23.43 1.57
N GLY A 82 2.44 -22.71 2.11
CA GLY A 82 1.23 -23.30 2.67
C GLY A 82 0.12 -23.39 1.62
N LEU A 83 -0.54 -24.55 1.52
CA LEU A 83 -1.75 -24.74 0.73
C LEU A 83 -2.90 -25.13 1.64
N ARG A 84 -4.08 -24.50 1.46
CA ARG A 84 -5.32 -24.90 2.13
C ARG A 84 -6.55 -24.57 1.28
N LEU A 85 -7.69 -25.15 1.65
CA LEU A 85 -8.97 -24.71 1.13
C LEU A 85 -9.33 -23.31 1.67
N ARG A 86 -10.02 -22.51 0.82
CA ARG A 86 -10.52 -21.18 1.21
C ARG A 86 -12.02 -21.04 0.94
N GLY A 87 -12.59 -19.95 1.46
CA GLY A 87 -14.01 -19.63 1.35
C GLY A 87 -14.82 -20.07 2.56
N ASN A 88 -16.11 -19.93 2.48
CA ASN A 88 -17.08 -20.39 3.46
C ASN A 88 -17.97 -21.49 2.86
N THR A 89 -18.95 -21.12 2.06
CA THR A 89 -19.83 -22.03 1.30
C THR A 89 -19.08 -22.74 0.17
N SER A 90 -18.21 -22.05 -0.53
CA SER A 90 -17.35 -22.59 -1.62
C SER A 90 -16.41 -23.72 -1.20
N ARG A 91 -16.14 -23.91 0.09
CA ARG A 91 -15.42 -25.08 0.59
C ARG A 91 -16.23 -26.38 0.44
N LEU A 92 -17.54 -26.27 0.33
CA LEU A 92 -18.45 -27.42 0.14
C LEU A 92 -18.68 -27.71 -1.34
N ALA A 93 -18.44 -26.75 -2.22
CA ALA A 93 -18.52 -26.93 -3.65
C ALA A 93 -17.57 -28.05 -4.14
N ASP A 94 -17.86 -28.69 -5.26
CA ASP A 94 -17.00 -29.73 -5.82
C ASP A 94 -15.76 -29.09 -6.47
N LYS A 95 -15.91 -28.00 -7.19
CA LYS A 95 -14.79 -27.16 -7.63
C LYS A 95 -14.25 -26.31 -6.48
N LYS A 96 -13.28 -26.83 -5.75
CA LYS A 96 -12.69 -26.19 -4.54
C LYS A 96 -11.93 -24.92 -4.87
N SER A 97 -12.02 -23.92 -3.98
CA SER A 97 -11.14 -22.76 -3.97
C SER A 97 -9.95 -22.98 -3.03
N PHE A 98 -8.77 -22.46 -3.39
CA PHE A 98 -7.53 -22.66 -2.63
C PHE A 98 -6.90 -21.33 -2.23
N LYS A 99 -6.10 -21.39 -1.16
CA LYS A 99 -5.22 -20.30 -0.75
C LYS A 99 -3.79 -20.80 -0.72
N ILE A 100 -2.90 -20.06 -1.35
CA ILE A 100 -1.46 -20.20 -1.24
C ILE A 100 -0.96 -19.16 -0.25
N SER A 101 -0.14 -19.56 0.73
CA SER A 101 0.56 -18.66 1.64
C SER A 101 2.06 -18.87 1.50
N PHE A 102 2.79 -17.83 1.15
CA PHE A 102 4.26 -17.91 0.96
C PHE A 102 4.99 -17.92 2.30
N ASN A 103 4.41 -17.27 3.32
CA ASN A 103 4.99 -17.07 4.64
C ASN A 103 4.59 -18.12 5.71
N SER A 104 3.80 -19.15 5.38
CA SER A 104 3.31 -20.13 6.38
C SER A 104 4.39 -20.88 7.14
N PHE A 105 5.49 -21.17 6.51
CA PHE A 105 6.59 -21.97 7.06
C PHE A 105 7.93 -21.24 7.09
N GLU A 106 7.98 -20.06 6.55
CA GLU A 106 9.09 -19.13 6.53
C GLU A 106 8.50 -17.74 6.77
N PRO A 107 8.43 -17.29 8.04
CA PRO A 107 7.97 -15.93 8.35
C PRO A 107 8.68 -14.89 7.47
N GLU A 108 8.03 -13.79 7.16
CA GLU A 108 8.53 -12.69 6.30
C GLU A 108 8.73 -13.05 4.83
N LYS A 109 8.55 -14.31 4.44
CA LYS A 109 8.71 -14.71 3.04
C LYS A 109 7.58 -14.16 2.18
N LYS A 110 7.96 -13.42 1.14
CA LYS A 110 7.07 -12.88 0.12
C LYS A 110 7.50 -13.38 -1.26
N PHE A 111 6.55 -13.46 -2.17
CA PHE A 111 6.84 -13.69 -3.58
C PHE A 111 6.33 -12.51 -4.40
N LYS A 112 7.25 -11.78 -5.04
CA LYS A 112 6.95 -10.56 -5.80
C LYS A 112 6.12 -9.53 -4.98
N GLY A 113 6.48 -9.35 -3.70
CA GLY A 113 5.83 -8.42 -2.79
C GLY A 113 4.46 -8.87 -2.28
N LEU A 114 4.13 -10.16 -2.34
CA LEU A 114 2.89 -10.73 -1.84
C LEU A 114 3.16 -11.88 -0.89
N GLU A 115 2.37 -11.96 0.17
CA GLU A 115 2.38 -13.07 1.12
C GLU A 115 1.45 -14.21 0.72
N LYS A 116 0.37 -13.88 -0.01
CA LYS A 116 -0.74 -14.82 -0.23
C LYS A 116 -1.35 -14.65 -1.62
N LEU A 117 -1.86 -15.74 -2.19
CA LEU A 117 -2.72 -15.75 -3.38
C LEU A 117 -4.03 -16.47 -3.06
N ASN A 118 -5.12 -15.96 -3.60
CA ASN A 118 -6.43 -16.60 -3.52
C ASN A 118 -6.83 -17.14 -4.89
N LEU A 119 -6.95 -18.45 -5.00
CA LEU A 119 -7.34 -19.14 -6.23
C LEU A 119 -8.81 -19.55 -6.10
N ASN A 120 -9.69 -18.74 -6.65
CA ASN A 120 -11.14 -18.95 -6.59
C ASN A 120 -11.59 -19.88 -7.72
N GLY A 121 -12.34 -20.92 -7.37
CA GLY A 121 -12.90 -21.87 -8.36
C GLY A 121 -14.07 -21.32 -9.15
N GLU A 122 -14.71 -20.23 -8.65
CA GLU A 122 -15.87 -19.56 -9.25
C GLU A 122 -17.00 -20.57 -9.60
N HIS A 123 -17.31 -21.44 -8.65
CA HIS A 123 -18.26 -22.55 -8.85
C HIS A 123 -19.70 -22.10 -9.16
N ASN A 124 -20.07 -20.88 -8.75
CA ASN A 124 -21.38 -20.27 -9.00
C ASN A 124 -21.49 -19.64 -10.40
N ASP A 125 -20.38 -19.45 -11.10
CA ASP A 125 -20.34 -18.71 -12.35
C ASP A 125 -19.88 -19.57 -13.51
N PRO A 126 -20.76 -19.92 -14.47
CA PRO A 126 -20.37 -20.69 -15.65
C PRO A 126 -19.31 -19.97 -16.51
N SER A 127 -19.29 -18.62 -16.49
CA SER A 127 -18.32 -17.82 -17.27
C SER A 127 -16.95 -17.71 -16.61
N ILE A 128 -16.87 -17.87 -15.29
CA ILE A 128 -15.64 -17.61 -14.47
C ILE A 128 -15.12 -16.17 -14.67
N VAL A 129 -16.03 -15.18 -14.90
CA VAL A 129 -15.67 -13.79 -15.24
C VAL A 129 -16.38 -12.76 -14.38
N ARG A 130 -17.55 -13.08 -13.78
CA ARG A 130 -18.38 -12.09 -13.06
C ARG A 130 -17.61 -11.39 -11.96
N ALA A 131 -16.94 -12.14 -11.09
CA ALA A 131 -16.13 -11.57 -10.03
C ALA A 131 -15.01 -10.67 -10.59
N LYS A 132 -14.30 -11.14 -11.64
CA LYS A 132 -13.25 -10.35 -12.30
C LYS A 132 -13.79 -9.03 -12.83
N LEU A 133 -14.91 -9.07 -13.56
CA LEU A 133 -15.51 -7.87 -14.14
C LEU A 133 -15.93 -6.85 -13.06
N ALA A 134 -16.43 -7.33 -11.92
CA ALA A 134 -16.76 -6.47 -10.79
C ALA A 134 -15.51 -5.84 -10.16
N TRP A 135 -14.44 -6.63 -9.93
CA TRP A 135 -13.18 -6.11 -9.40
C TRP A 135 -12.56 -5.04 -10.32
N ASP A 136 -12.52 -5.32 -11.62
CA ASP A 136 -12.01 -4.35 -12.61
C ASP A 136 -12.86 -3.07 -12.62
N PHE A 137 -14.19 -3.19 -12.51
CA PHE A 137 -15.07 -2.03 -12.48
C PHE A 137 -14.82 -1.13 -11.25
N PHE A 138 -14.63 -1.71 -10.06
CA PHE A 138 -14.25 -0.93 -8.88
C PHE A 138 -12.91 -0.20 -9.11
N ALA A 139 -11.91 -0.90 -9.63
CA ALA A 139 -10.60 -0.33 -9.89
C ALA A 139 -10.64 0.78 -10.96
N ASP A 140 -11.38 0.59 -12.05
CA ASP A 140 -11.53 1.58 -13.13
C ASP A 140 -12.34 2.81 -12.68
N ALA A 141 -13.20 2.64 -11.68
CA ALA A 141 -13.91 3.73 -11.02
C ALA A 141 -13.13 4.38 -9.86
N GLU A 142 -11.83 4.08 -9.73
CA GLU A 142 -10.96 4.63 -8.69
C GLU A 142 -11.38 4.27 -7.26
N ILE A 143 -11.95 3.09 -7.07
CA ILE A 143 -12.16 2.49 -5.75
C ILE A 143 -11.05 1.46 -5.50
N PRO A 144 -10.33 1.51 -4.37
CA PRO A 144 -9.31 0.54 -4.05
C PRO A 144 -9.86 -0.89 -4.09
N ALA A 145 -9.39 -1.70 -5.03
CA ALA A 145 -9.90 -3.04 -5.29
C ALA A 145 -8.77 -4.04 -5.47
N ALA A 146 -9.04 -5.34 -5.23
CA ALA A 146 -8.08 -6.39 -5.45
C ALA A 146 -7.74 -6.55 -6.94
N ARG A 147 -6.46 -6.73 -7.26
CA ARG A 147 -6.03 -7.13 -8.61
C ARG A 147 -6.47 -8.56 -8.88
N VAL A 148 -6.83 -8.84 -10.11
CA VAL A 148 -7.36 -10.16 -10.50
C VAL A 148 -6.88 -10.55 -11.89
N ASN A 149 -6.65 -11.86 -12.09
CA ASN A 149 -6.47 -12.44 -13.42
C ASN A 149 -6.87 -13.91 -13.43
N HIS A 150 -7.04 -14.48 -14.62
CA HIS A 150 -7.26 -15.90 -14.77
C HIS A 150 -5.95 -16.69 -14.69
N VAL A 151 -5.98 -17.87 -14.09
CA VAL A 151 -4.85 -18.78 -14.00
C VAL A 151 -5.29 -20.24 -14.23
N ARG A 152 -4.35 -21.08 -14.66
CA ARG A 152 -4.52 -22.54 -14.79
C ARG A 152 -3.95 -23.20 -13.55
N LEU A 153 -4.78 -23.85 -12.76
CA LEU A 153 -4.32 -24.54 -11.56
C LEU A 153 -4.07 -26.03 -11.83
N HIS A 154 -2.90 -26.51 -11.42
CA HIS A 154 -2.57 -27.93 -11.34
C HIS A 154 -2.15 -28.27 -9.91
N ILE A 155 -2.59 -29.43 -9.43
CA ILE A 155 -2.16 -29.96 -8.12
C ILE A 155 -1.69 -31.39 -8.35
N ASN A 156 -0.42 -31.69 -8.01
CA ASN A 156 0.22 -32.98 -8.27
C ASN A 156 0.04 -33.42 -9.72
N ASP A 157 0.36 -32.56 -10.68
CA ASP A 157 0.22 -32.71 -12.13
C ASP A 157 -1.21 -32.83 -12.68
N GLU A 158 -2.22 -32.93 -11.81
CA GLU A 158 -3.62 -32.98 -12.21
C GLU A 158 -4.16 -31.57 -12.47
N TYR A 159 -4.74 -31.36 -13.65
CA TYR A 159 -5.38 -30.08 -14.00
C TYR A 159 -6.68 -29.91 -13.22
N ARG A 160 -6.72 -28.91 -12.31
CA ARG A 160 -7.89 -28.57 -11.49
C ARG A 160 -8.83 -27.58 -12.18
N GLY A 161 -8.39 -26.99 -13.28
CA GLY A 161 -9.22 -26.13 -14.12
C GLY A 161 -8.73 -24.69 -14.23
N LEU A 162 -9.59 -23.86 -14.79
CA LEU A 162 -9.47 -22.42 -14.88
C LEU A 162 -9.94 -21.80 -13.56
N TYR A 163 -9.10 -20.95 -12.96
CA TYR A 163 -9.34 -20.26 -11.67
C TYR A 163 -9.20 -18.78 -11.83
N LEU A 164 -9.84 -18.04 -10.95
CA LEU A 164 -9.59 -16.63 -10.75
C LEU A 164 -8.57 -16.45 -9.61
N ASN A 165 -7.42 -15.84 -9.93
CA ASN A 165 -6.43 -15.43 -8.95
C ASN A 165 -6.78 -14.03 -8.45
N VAL A 166 -7.12 -13.90 -7.18
CA VAL A 166 -7.55 -12.65 -6.54
C VAL A 166 -6.55 -12.23 -5.50
N GLU A 167 -6.06 -10.99 -5.56
CA GLU A 167 -5.16 -10.41 -4.56
C GLU A 167 -5.76 -10.53 -3.16
N HIS A 168 -4.91 -10.86 -2.19
CA HIS A 168 -5.37 -10.93 -0.81
C HIS A 168 -5.41 -9.53 -0.22
N ILE A 169 -6.54 -9.18 0.40
CA ILE A 169 -6.68 -7.89 1.10
C ILE A 169 -6.09 -8.07 2.51
N ASP A 170 -4.89 -7.53 2.70
CA ASP A 170 -4.10 -7.53 3.93
C ASP A 170 -3.21 -6.26 3.98
N GLU A 171 -2.23 -6.23 4.85
CA GLU A 171 -1.28 -5.12 4.99
C GLU A 171 -0.57 -4.79 3.66
N GLU A 172 -0.19 -5.81 2.87
CA GLU A 172 0.47 -5.59 1.58
C GLU A 172 -0.47 -4.94 0.54
N PHE A 173 -1.76 -5.21 0.63
CA PHE A 173 -2.78 -4.51 -0.16
C PHE A 173 -2.87 -3.04 0.24
N ILE A 174 -2.90 -2.75 1.56
CA ILE A 174 -2.96 -1.38 2.11
C ILE A 174 -1.72 -0.60 1.69
N LYS A 175 -0.51 -1.14 1.90
CA LYS A 175 0.77 -0.51 1.52
C LYS A 175 0.86 -0.07 0.06
N LYS A 176 0.12 -0.69 -0.83
CA LYS A 176 0.11 -0.35 -2.25
C LYS A 176 -0.92 0.72 -2.63
N ARG A 177 -1.87 1.04 -1.75
CA ARG A 177 -3.04 1.87 -2.10
C ARG A 177 -3.28 3.05 -1.19
N PHE A 178 -2.69 3.06 -0.01
CA PHE A 178 -2.87 4.12 0.98
C PHE A 178 -1.51 4.67 1.41
N GLU A 179 -1.43 5.96 1.63
CA GLU A 179 -0.23 6.62 2.15
C GLU A 179 0.03 6.23 3.60
N ASN A 180 -1.03 6.26 4.42
CA ASN A 180 -0.97 5.71 5.77
C ASN A 180 -1.19 4.20 5.72
N THR A 181 -0.26 3.43 6.28
CA THR A 181 -0.29 1.97 6.29
C THR A 181 -0.58 1.38 7.66
N ASP A 182 -0.63 2.21 8.69
CA ASP A 182 -0.76 1.79 10.10
C ASP A 182 -2.21 1.74 10.58
N GLY A 183 -3.16 1.88 9.66
CA GLY A 183 -4.59 1.92 9.94
C GLY A 183 -5.20 0.57 10.32
N ASN A 184 -6.44 0.61 10.80
CA ASN A 184 -7.21 -0.55 11.21
C ASN A 184 -8.00 -1.11 10.04
N LEU A 185 -7.68 -2.32 9.60
CA LEU A 185 -8.38 -3.02 8.53
C LEU A 185 -9.40 -4.01 9.11
N PHE A 186 -10.68 -3.70 8.98
CA PHE A 186 -11.78 -4.56 9.42
C PHE A 186 -12.36 -5.35 8.25
N LYS A 187 -12.31 -6.68 8.33
CA LYS A 187 -13.06 -7.56 7.44
C LYS A 187 -14.48 -7.72 7.95
N CYS A 188 -15.45 -7.26 7.17
CA CYS A 188 -16.86 -7.27 7.52
C CYS A 188 -17.55 -8.51 6.96
N LEU A 189 -18.03 -9.37 7.86
CA LEU A 189 -18.67 -10.65 7.58
C LEU A 189 -20.08 -10.68 8.19
N TRP A 190 -20.95 -11.51 7.65
CA TRP A 190 -22.32 -11.61 8.14
C TRP A 190 -22.38 -11.87 9.67
N PRO A 191 -23.14 -11.09 10.44
CA PRO A 191 -24.03 -9.98 10.08
C PRO A 191 -23.42 -8.58 10.36
N ALA A 192 -22.46 -8.12 9.57
CA ALA A 192 -21.87 -6.78 9.68
C ALA A 192 -22.84 -5.72 9.13
N ASN A 193 -23.89 -5.40 9.91
CA ASN A 193 -24.99 -4.55 9.46
C ASN A 193 -24.79 -3.04 9.68
N LEU A 194 -23.72 -2.63 10.36
CA LEU A 194 -23.43 -1.25 10.75
C LEU A 194 -24.50 -0.58 11.62
N ASN A 195 -25.35 -1.37 12.29
CA ASN A 195 -26.34 -0.87 13.23
C ASN A 195 -25.67 -0.47 14.55
N TYR A 196 -26.12 0.65 15.12
CA TYR A 196 -25.66 1.08 16.43
C TYR A 196 -26.12 0.11 17.54
N ILE A 197 -25.20 -0.43 18.28
CA ILE A 197 -25.43 -1.30 19.44
C ILE A 197 -25.44 -0.46 20.72
N ASN A 198 -24.30 0.16 21.02
CA ASN A 198 -24.09 1.09 22.14
C ASN A 198 -22.73 1.77 21.97
N SER A 199 -22.31 2.60 22.93
CA SER A 199 -21.04 3.33 22.90
C SER A 199 -19.82 2.53 23.36
N ASP A 200 -19.98 1.28 23.79
CA ASP A 200 -18.88 0.42 24.21
C ASP A 200 -18.26 -0.27 22.99
N PRO A 201 -16.99 0.00 22.65
CA PRO A 201 -16.30 -0.63 21.52
C PRO A 201 -16.28 -2.16 21.59
N GLU A 202 -16.23 -2.75 22.80
CA GLU A 202 -16.22 -4.19 23.01
C GLU A 202 -17.49 -4.88 22.48
N SER A 203 -18.61 -4.14 22.41
CA SER A 203 -19.88 -4.65 21.87
C SER A 203 -19.82 -4.98 20.38
N TYR A 204 -18.87 -4.44 19.64
CA TYR A 204 -18.68 -4.69 18.21
C TYR A 204 -17.75 -5.88 17.92
N LYS A 205 -17.14 -6.48 18.95
CA LYS A 205 -16.34 -7.71 18.87
C LYS A 205 -17.17 -9.00 18.88
N PHE A 206 -18.48 -8.89 18.68
CA PHE A 206 -19.37 -10.04 18.69
C PHE A 206 -19.06 -11.04 17.57
N THR A 207 -19.32 -12.31 17.85
CA THR A 207 -19.05 -13.40 16.90
C THR A 207 -20.34 -14.06 16.44
N ASN A 208 -20.33 -14.49 15.18
CA ASN A 208 -21.35 -15.37 14.63
C ASN A 208 -20.68 -16.60 13.99
N ASN A 209 -21.13 -17.79 14.36
CA ASN A 209 -20.52 -19.05 13.92
C ASN A 209 -19.00 -19.10 14.10
N GLY A 210 -18.48 -18.54 15.21
CA GLY A 210 -17.06 -18.53 15.56
C GLY A 210 -16.21 -17.54 14.77
N ARG A 211 -16.83 -16.58 14.06
CA ARG A 211 -16.14 -15.47 13.37
C ARG A 211 -16.65 -14.15 13.91
N ARG A 212 -15.76 -13.17 14.09
CA ARG A 212 -16.17 -11.79 14.35
C ARG A 212 -16.92 -11.23 13.12
N ALA A 213 -18.01 -10.49 13.36
CA ALA A 213 -18.72 -9.78 12.30
C ALA A 213 -17.84 -8.66 11.72
N TYR A 214 -17.10 -7.96 12.58
CA TYR A 214 -16.06 -7.00 12.25
C TYR A 214 -14.72 -7.58 12.68
N ASP A 215 -14.00 -8.24 11.77
CA ASP A 215 -12.80 -9.01 12.09
C ASP A 215 -11.54 -8.19 11.76
N LEU A 216 -10.92 -7.61 12.81
CA LEU A 216 -9.71 -6.79 12.69
C LEU A 216 -8.54 -7.60 12.14
N LYS A 217 -7.86 -7.10 11.09
CA LYS A 217 -6.79 -7.79 10.36
C LYS A 217 -5.41 -7.16 10.55
N THR A 218 -5.34 -5.89 10.89
CA THR A 218 -4.13 -5.14 11.30
C THR A 218 -4.28 -4.77 12.77
N ASN A 219 -3.22 -4.35 13.45
CA ASN A 219 -3.25 -3.88 14.84
C ASN A 219 -4.01 -4.84 15.79
N THR A 220 -3.82 -6.15 15.57
CA THR A 220 -4.57 -7.19 16.27
C THR A 220 -4.14 -7.38 17.75
N VAL A 221 -3.02 -6.76 18.14
CA VAL A 221 -2.52 -6.76 19.52
C VAL A 221 -3.29 -5.73 20.35
N GLU A 222 -3.45 -4.54 19.82
CA GLU A 222 -4.24 -3.44 20.39
C GLU A 222 -5.71 -3.80 20.43
N ASP A 223 -6.20 -4.49 19.38
CA ASP A 223 -7.57 -4.96 19.20
C ASP A 223 -8.60 -3.85 19.50
N ASP A 224 -8.30 -2.60 19.08
CA ASP A 224 -9.10 -1.40 19.34
C ASP A 224 -10.24 -1.27 18.32
N TYR A 225 -11.45 -1.04 18.83
CA TYR A 225 -12.68 -0.84 18.05
C TYR A 225 -13.32 0.53 18.30
N SER A 226 -12.60 1.43 18.95
CA SER A 226 -13.14 2.76 19.33
C SER A 226 -13.53 3.58 18.10
N GLY A 227 -12.69 3.62 17.07
CA GLY A 227 -12.99 4.30 15.81
C GLY A 227 -14.18 3.69 15.09
N LEU A 228 -14.27 2.37 15.00
CA LEU A 228 -15.42 1.68 14.40
C LEU A 228 -16.72 1.99 15.16
N ALA A 229 -16.69 2.01 16.50
CA ALA A 229 -17.86 2.33 17.32
C ALA A 229 -18.31 3.78 17.11
N ASP A 230 -17.37 4.75 17.03
CA ASP A 230 -17.68 6.15 16.73
C ASP A 230 -18.25 6.33 15.32
N PHE A 231 -17.64 5.70 14.32
CA PHE A 231 -18.17 5.70 12.95
C PHE A 231 -19.61 5.18 12.91
N ILE A 232 -19.87 4.01 13.51
CA ILE A 232 -21.23 3.42 13.53
C ILE A 232 -22.20 4.31 14.31
N TRP A 233 -21.78 4.92 15.42
CA TRP A 233 -22.62 5.87 16.15
C TRP A 233 -22.98 7.09 15.30
N ARG A 234 -22.01 7.69 14.59
CA ARG A 234 -22.27 8.84 13.70
C ARG A 234 -23.19 8.46 12.55
N LEU A 235 -22.95 7.31 11.92
CA LEU A 235 -23.78 6.80 10.84
C LEU A 235 -25.25 6.62 11.24
N ASN A 236 -25.50 6.18 12.49
CA ASN A 236 -26.85 5.96 13.01
C ASN A 236 -27.44 7.18 13.75
N SER A 237 -26.74 8.29 13.78
CA SER A 237 -27.28 9.52 14.36
C SER A 237 -28.39 10.07 13.43
N SER A 238 -29.39 10.75 14.04
CA SER A 238 -30.48 11.32 13.26
C SER A 238 -29.97 12.25 12.16
N VAL A 239 -30.56 12.15 10.97
CA VAL A 239 -30.30 13.04 9.84
C VAL A 239 -30.82 14.43 10.19
N THR A 240 -29.92 15.22 10.77
CA THR A 240 -30.13 16.62 11.17
C THR A 240 -29.18 17.49 10.37
N ASN A 241 -29.28 18.81 10.50
CA ASN A 241 -28.37 19.75 9.81
C ASN A 241 -26.87 19.51 10.06
N ASN A 242 -26.51 18.70 11.08
CA ASN A 242 -25.11 18.39 11.41
C ASN A 242 -24.70 16.96 11.02
N PHE A 243 -25.57 16.17 10.39
CA PHE A 243 -25.23 14.78 10.03
C PHE A 243 -24.09 14.74 9.01
N GLN A 244 -24.15 15.57 7.96
CA GLN A 244 -23.10 15.66 6.95
C GLN A 244 -21.74 15.99 7.56
N CYS A 245 -21.67 16.97 8.47
CA CYS A 245 -20.42 17.28 9.18
C CYS A 245 -19.85 16.07 9.91
N LYS A 246 -20.72 15.41 10.69
CA LYS A 246 -20.29 14.26 11.52
C LYS A 246 -19.81 13.09 10.71
N ILE A 247 -20.50 12.78 9.60
CA ILE A 247 -20.17 11.61 8.81
C ILE A 247 -18.96 11.84 7.91
N GLU A 248 -18.80 13.04 7.34
CA GLU A 248 -17.65 13.36 6.49
C GLU A 248 -16.35 13.55 7.26
N GLU A 249 -16.40 13.74 8.59
CA GLU A 249 -15.23 13.69 9.46
C GLU A 249 -14.64 12.27 9.54
N VAL A 250 -15.47 11.23 9.48
CA VAL A 250 -15.06 9.84 9.73
C VAL A 250 -15.27 8.89 8.55
N LEU A 251 -15.79 9.35 7.42
CA LEU A 251 -16.06 8.51 6.26
C LEU A 251 -15.70 9.24 4.97
N ASP A 252 -15.06 8.54 4.05
CA ASP A 252 -14.92 8.99 2.66
C ASP A 252 -16.26 8.79 1.92
N VAL A 253 -17.15 9.76 2.07
CA VAL A 253 -18.53 9.69 1.56
C VAL A 253 -18.59 9.60 0.03
N ASN A 254 -17.72 10.32 -0.68
CA ASN A 254 -17.72 10.30 -2.14
C ASN A 254 -17.35 8.92 -2.70
N SER A 255 -16.31 8.29 -2.13
CA SER A 255 -15.90 6.93 -2.47
C SER A 255 -17.02 5.92 -2.17
N VAL A 256 -17.68 6.05 -1.02
CA VAL A 256 -18.80 5.18 -0.64
C VAL A 256 -19.99 5.33 -1.59
N LEU A 257 -20.41 6.55 -1.95
CA LEU A 257 -21.52 6.76 -2.89
C LEU A 257 -21.22 6.17 -4.28
N LYS A 258 -19.98 6.32 -4.75
CA LYS A 258 -19.51 5.72 -6.00
C LYS A 258 -19.53 4.19 -5.92
N ALA A 259 -19.04 3.62 -4.81
CA ALA A 259 -19.05 2.18 -4.57
C ALA A 259 -20.49 1.63 -4.51
N MET A 260 -21.42 2.33 -3.86
CA MET A 260 -22.85 1.98 -3.86
C MET A 260 -23.45 1.94 -5.27
N ALA A 261 -23.06 2.88 -6.15
CA ALA A 261 -23.48 2.90 -7.54
C ALA A 261 -22.95 1.67 -8.32
N ILE A 262 -21.69 1.26 -8.06
CA ILE A 262 -21.11 0.06 -8.67
C ILE A 262 -21.79 -1.21 -8.18
N ASP A 263 -21.98 -1.37 -6.86
CA ASP A 263 -22.70 -2.51 -6.28
C ASP A 263 -24.10 -2.65 -6.89
N MET A 264 -24.79 -1.55 -7.05
CA MET A 264 -26.11 -1.50 -7.65
C MET A 264 -26.07 -1.87 -9.16
N LEU A 265 -25.14 -1.33 -9.93
CA LEU A 265 -25.01 -1.61 -11.36
C LEU A 265 -24.59 -3.06 -11.63
N THR A 266 -23.71 -3.61 -10.83
CA THR A 266 -23.30 -5.01 -10.91
C THR A 266 -24.29 -5.96 -10.24
N SER A 267 -25.21 -5.40 -9.48
CA SER A 267 -26.16 -6.14 -8.61
C SER A 267 -25.45 -7.06 -7.63
N ASN A 268 -24.42 -6.53 -6.96
CA ASN A 268 -23.71 -7.20 -5.89
C ASN A 268 -24.57 -7.31 -4.62
N TRP A 269 -25.46 -8.29 -4.62
CA TRP A 269 -26.41 -8.46 -3.52
C TRP A 269 -25.77 -9.11 -2.26
N ASP A 270 -24.63 -9.82 -2.40
CA ASP A 270 -23.96 -10.48 -1.27
C ASP A 270 -22.94 -9.58 -0.57
N GLY A 271 -22.94 -8.29 -0.88
CA GLY A 271 -22.14 -7.25 -0.24
C GLY A 271 -22.83 -6.63 0.97
N VAL A 272 -22.72 -5.29 1.09
CA VAL A 272 -23.27 -4.50 2.21
C VAL A 272 -24.77 -4.74 2.39
N ILE A 273 -25.55 -4.88 1.33
CA ILE A 273 -27.00 -5.12 1.43
C ILE A 273 -27.36 -6.50 2.01
N ASN A 274 -26.43 -7.46 1.97
CA ASN A 274 -26.53 -8.72 2.70
C ASN A 274 -25.73 -8.70 4.01
N GLN A 275 -25.27 -7.53 4.47
CA GLN A 275 -24.49 -7.36 5.71
C GLN A 275 -23.18 -8.18 5.71
N ASN A 276 -22.53 -8.30 4.57
CA ASN A 276 -21.44 -9.24 4.34
C ASN A 276 -20.44 -8.68 3.31
N ASN A 277 -19.31 -9.34 3.17
CA ASN A 277 -18.40 -9.22 2.05
C ASN A 277 -17.96 -7.78 1.69
N PHE A 278 -17.44 -7.05 2.66
CA PHE A 278 -16.73 -5.80 2.45
C PHE A 278 -15.62 -5.63 3.49
N TYR A 279 -14.72 -4.68 3.27
CA TYR A 279 -13.78 -4.24 4.28
C TYR A 279 -14.01 -2.75 4.57
N LEU A 280 -13.63 -2.36 5.78
CA LEU A 280 -13.47 -0.97 6.19
C LEU A 280 -12.02 -0.77 6.58
N TYR A 281 -11.36 0.21 5.99
CA TYR A 281 -10.03 0.64 6.38
C TYR A 281 -10.14 1.98 7.08
N GLU A 282 -9.78 2.03 8.35
CA GLU A 282 -9.66 3.25 9.14
C GLU A 282 -8.26 3.81 8.98
N ASP A 283 -8.13 4.91 8.27
CA ASP A 283 -6.88 5.66 8.21
C ASP A 283 -6.71 6.47 9.49
N LEU A 284 -5.79 6.05 10.35
CA LEU A 284 -5.57 6.68 11.66
C LEU A 284 -5.01 8.11 11.58
N ASN A 285 -4.37 8.50 10.46
CA ASN A 285 -3.89 9.87 10.27
C ASN A 285 -5.04 10.86 10.01
N THR A 286 -6.04 10.43 9.25
CA THR A 286 -7.19 11.26 8.89
C THR A 286 -8.42 11.00 9.74
N GLY A 287 -8.45 9.88 10.46
CA GLY A 287 -9.62 9.38 11.19
C GLY A 287 -10.75 8.91 10.28
N LYS A 288 -10.52 8.76 8.96
CA LYS A 288 -11.56 8.39 8.00
C LYS A 288 -11.57 6.92 7.70
N PHE A 289 -12.76 6.38 7.57
CA PHE A 289 -13.00 5.05 7.04
C PHE A 289 -13.13 5.09 5.52
N HIS A 290 -12.45 4.15 4.87
CA HIS A 290 -12.56 3.85 3.44
C HIS A 290 -13.23 2.50 3.27
N TRP A 291 -14.24 2.44 2.40
CA TRP A 291 -14.91 1.19 2.08
C TRP A 291 -14.17 0.47 0.96
N LEU A 292 -13.99 -0.86 1.10
CA LEU A 292 -13.31 -1.69 0.10
C LEU A 292 -14.19 -2.87 -0.29
N PRO A 293 -14.31 -3.20 -1.59
CA PRO A 293 -15.07 -4.36 -2.05
C PRO A 293 -14.41 -5.67 -1.62
N TYR A 294 -15.23 -6.72 -1.46
CA TYR A 294 -14.74 -8.06 -1.20
C TYR A 294 -15.77 -9.11 -1.68
N ASP A 295 -15.25 -10.23 -2.25
CA ASP A 295 -16.01 -11.44 -2.64
C ASP A 295 -17.19 -11.13 -3.58
N THR A 296 -16.88 -10.61 -4.76
CA THR A 296 -17.84 -10.08 -5.74
C THR A 296 -18.39 -11.15 -6.70
N ASP A 297 -18.39 -12.43 -6.30
CA ASP A 297 -18.80 -13.56 -7.14
C ASP A 297 -20.33 -13.61 -7.39
N ASN A 298 -21.14 -13.03 -6.51
CA ASN A 298 -22.58 -13.00 -6.61
C ASN A 298 -23.09 -11.71 -7.29
N THR A 299 -22.66 -11.50 -8.53
CA THR A 299 -22.95 -10.29 -9.34
C THR A 299 -23.51 -10.64 -10.72
N PHE A 300 -23.89 -9.64 -11.51
CA PHE A 300 -24.32 -9.74 -12.91
C PHE A 300 -25.38 -10.82 -13.17
N GLY A 301 -26.42 -10.86 -12.32
CA GLY A 301 -27.59 -11.72 -12.53
C GLY A 301 -27.49 -13.11 -11.88
N ILE A 302 -26.50 -13.36 -11.01
CA ILE A 302 -26.58 -14.48 -10.08
C ILE A 302 -27.68 -14.20 -9.06
N ASP A 303 -28.62 -15.12 -8.89
CA ASP A 303 -29.80 -14.96 -8.03
C ASP A 303 -30.15 -16.23 -7.26
N TRP A 304 -30.29 -16.11 -5.96
CA TRP A 304 -30.73 -17.18 -5.06
C TRP A 304 -32.10 -16.89 -4.40
N PHE A 305 -32.74 -15.75 -4.74
CA PHE A 305 -33.92 -15.24 -4.04
C PHE A 305 -35.15 -15.12 -4.92
N GLY A 306 -35.05 -15.42 -6.22
CA GLY A 306 -36.12 -15.20 -7.19
C GLY A 306 -36.34 -13.70 -7.52
N ILE A 307 -35.25 -12.90 -7.43
CA ILE A 307 -35.26 -11.46 -7.69
C ILE A 307 -34.69 -11.19 -9.08
N ASP A 308 -35.39 -10.42 -9.90
CA ASP A 308 -34.82 -9.89 -11.14
C ASP A 308 -33.90 -8.71 -10.84
N TRP A 309 -32.67 -9.00 -10.48
CA TRP A 309 -31.65 -8.03 -10.10
C TRP A 309 -31.37 -7.00 -11.21
N ALA A 310 -31.57 -7.32 -12.48
CA ALA A 310 -31.39 -6.39 -13.58
C ALA A 310 -32.45 -5.28 -13.62
N SER A 311 -33.59 -5.46 -12.92
CA SER A 311 -34.72 -4.53 -12.93
C SER A 311 -34.98 -3.88 -11.56
N VAL A 312 -34.20 -4.20 -10.53
CA VAL A 312 -34.37 -3.60 -9.19
C VAL A 312 -34.20 -2.10 -9.26
N ASP A 313 -35.05 -1.37 -8.52
CA ASP A 313 -35.00 0.07 -8.38
C ASP A 313 -33.66 0.52 -7.80
N ILE A 314 -33.01 1.51 -8.44
CA ILE A 314 -31.67 1.94 -8.09
C ILE A 314 -31.57 2.60 -6.71
N TYR A 315 -32.66 3.23 -6.24
CA TYR A 315 -32.73 3.90 -4.94
C TYR A 315 -33.27 3.00 -3.83
N GLN A 316 -33.92 1.87 -4.20
CA GLN A 316 -34.46 0.88 -3.27
C GLN A 316 -33.64 -0.41 -3.27
N TYR A 317 -32.47 -0.40 -3.90
CA TYR A 317 -31.62 -1.57 -4.03
C TYR A 317 -31.31 -2.23 -2.68
N ALA A 318 -30.91 -1.42 -1.69
CA ALA A 318 -30.53 -1.91 -0.37
C ALA A 318 -31.69 -2.61 0.39
N ASN A 319 -32.95 -2.24 0.10
CA ASN A 319 -34.14 -2.74 0.81
C ASN A 319 -34.62 -4.10 0.28
N ARG A 320 -34.01 -4.65 -0.78
CA ARG A 320 -34.47 -5.90 -1.40
C ARG A 320 -34.24 -7.14 -0.54
N LEU A 321 -33.25 -7.14 0.32
CA LEU A 321 -32.94 -8.24 1.25
C LEU A 321 -33.30 -7.92 2.71
N GLY A 322 -34.17 -6.96 2.96
CA GLY A 322 -34.65 -6.54 4.27
C GLY A 322 -34.34 -5.09 4.58
N SER A 323 -34.79 -4.63 5.75
CA SER A 323 -34.50 -3.32 6.33
C SER A 323 -33.17 -3.33 7.09
N ASP A 324 -32.81 -2.19 7.66
CA ASP A 324 -31.62 -1.99 8.50
C ASP A 324 -30.31 -2.04 7.71
N ARG A 325 -30.19 -1.14 6.74
CA ARG A 325 -28.96 -0.88 5.98
C ARG A 325 -28.54 0.58 6.17
N PRO A 326 -28.07 0.95 7.38
CA PRO A 326 -27.82 2.35 7.75
C PRO A 326 -26.97 3.10 6.73
N LEU A 327 -25.95 2.44 6.18
CA LEU A 327 -25.07 3.07 5.20
C LEU A 327 -25.84 3.58 3.98
N TYR A 328 -26.68 2.72 3.35
CA TYR A 328 -27.47 3.11 2.19
C TYR A 328 -28.63 4.04 2.56
N GLU A 329 -29.34 3.72 3.64
CA GLU A 329 -30.55 4.44 4.05
C GLU A 329 -30.23 5.88 4.43
N GLN A 330 -29.20 6.10 5.24
CA GLN A 330 -28.80 7.44 5.68
C GLN A 330 -28.26 8.27 4.53
N MET A 331 -27.37 7.68 3.69
CA MET A 331 -26.81 8.40 2.55
C MET A 331 -27.90 8.84 1.56
N LEU A 332 -28.79 7.93 1.13
CA LEU A 332 -29.80 8.24 0.11
C LEU A 332 -31.00 9.05 0.65
N THR A 333 -31.12 9.22 1.96
CA THR A 333 -32.13 10.10 2.57
C THR A 333 -31.76 11.58 2.40
N LEU A 334 -30.47 11.90 2.31
CA LEU A 334 -30.00 13.25 2.09
C LEU A 334 -30.09 13.63 0.62
N PRO A 335 -30.80 14.72 0.26
CA PRO A 335 -30.95 15.11 -1.15
C PRO A 335 -29.61 15.30 -1.88
N GLU A 336 -28.64 15.91 -1.23
CA GLU A 336 -27.31 16.14 -1.79
C GLU A 336 -26.58 14.82 -2.10
N TYR A 337 -26.55 13.88 -1.15
CA TYR A 337 -25.90 12.59 -1.37
C TYR A 337 -26.66 11.72 -2.37
N ARG A 338 -28.00 11.84 -2.40
CA ARG A 338 -28.80 11.19 -3.41
C ARG A 338 -28.52 11.74 -4.82
N ALA A 339 -28.36 13.05 -4.97
CA ALA A 339 -27.96 13.68 -6.22
C ALA A 339 -26.57 13.20 -6.68
N LYS A 340 -25.58 13.20 -5.78
CA LYS A 340 -24.23 12.66 -6.06
C LYS A 340 -24.24 11.17 -6.44
N TYR A 341 -25.04 10.35 -5.76
CA TYR A 341 -25.22 8.95 -6.12
C TYR A 341 -25.82 8.80 -7.54
N THR A 342 -26.86 9.59 -7.86
CA THR A 342 -27.48 9.61 -9.19
C THR A 342 -26.46 10.01 -10.27
N TYR A 343 -25.71 11.07 -10.02
CA TYR A 343 -24.60 11.51 -10.87
C TYR A 343 -23.59 10.37 -11.10
N TYR A 344 -23.13 9.68 -10.05
CA TYR A 344 -22.19 8.57 -10.20
C TYR A 344 -22.79 7.42 -11.02
N VAL A 345 -24.07 7.08 -10.81
CA VAL A 345 -24.74 6.05 -11.62
C VAL A 345 -24.72 6.43 -13.10
N ASP A 346 -25.10 7.68 -13.43
CA ASP A 346 -25.10 8.17 -14.81
C ASP A 346 -23.69 8.20 -15.40
N GLN A 347 -22.71 8.79 -14.72
CA GLN A 347 -21.32 8.87 -15.20
C GLN A 347 -20.69 7.48 -15.43
N LEU A 348 -20.91 6.54 -14.52
CA LEU A 348 -20.43 5.17 -14.66
C LEU A 348 -21.07 4.46 -15.86
N ILE A 349 -22.37 4.70 -16.14
CA ILE A 349 -23.02 4.17 -17.33
C ILE A 349 -22.44 4.80 -18.61
N GLN A 350 -22.23 6.10 -18.63
CA GLN A 350 -21.71 6.80 -19.81
C GLN A 350 -20.26 6.39 -20.13
N SER A 351 -19.41 6.29 -19.12
CA SER A 351 -17.97 6.07 -19.28
C SER A 351 -17.58 4.59 -19.36
N TYR A 352 -18.19 3.71 -18.57
CA TYR A 352 -17.71 2.35 -18.38
C TYR A 352 -18.81 1.29 -18.52
N TYR A 353 -19.93 1.39 -17.77
CA TYR A 353 -20.94 0.35 -17.67
C TYR A 353 -21.90 0.36 -18.88
N ASN A 354 -21.35 0.04 -20.04
CA ASN A 354 -22.12 -0.04 -21.28
C ASN A 354 -21.52 -1.05 -22.26
N ASN A 355 -22.35 -1.62 -23.14
CA ASN A 355 -21.93 -2.66 -24.07
C ASN A 355 -20.83 -2.24 -25.05
N SER A 356 -20.76 -0.96 -25.44
CA SER A 356 -19.69 -0.51 -26.35
C SER A 356 -18.31 -0.58 -25.74
N VAL A 357 -18.21 -0.49 -24.41
CA VAL A 357 -16.97 -0.62 -23.64
C VAL A 357 -16.75 -2.07 -23.21
N LEU A 358 -17.78 -2.71 -22.63
CA LEU A 358 -17.61 -4.01 -21.96
C LEU A 358 -17.68 -5.22 -22.91
N ASP A 359 -18.41 -5.14 -24.04
CA ASP A 359 -18.52 -6.27 -24.96
C ASP A 359 -17.17 -6.68 -25.57
N PRO A 360 -16.29 -5.76 -26.04
CA PRO A 360 -14.94 -6.12 -26.48
C PRO A 360 -14.09 -6.78 -25.39
N VAL A 361 -14.14 -6.26 -24.16
CA VAL A 361 -13.42 -6.83 -23.01
C VAL A 361 -13.90 -8.27 -22.74
N LEU A 362 -15.19 -8.49 -22.76
CA LEU A 362 -15.80 -9.83 -22.57
C LEU A 362 -15.42 -10.79 -23.70
N ASP A 363 -15.36 -10.33 -24.95
CA ASP A 363 -14.96 -11.14 -26.11
C ASP A 363 -13.48 -11.53 -26.02
N ASP A 364 -12.61 -10.61 -25.60
CA ASP A 364 -11.18 -10.87 -25.42
C ASP A 364 -10.96 -11.89 -24.27
N VAL A 365 -11.62 -11.71 -23.14
CA VAL A 365 -11.54 -12.64 -22.00
C VAL A 365 -12.08 -14.02 -22.39
N ASN A 366 -13.22 -14.09 -23.10
CA ASN A 366 -13.76 -15.36 -23.61
C ASN A 366 -12.75 -16.08 -24.51
N SER A 367 -12.17 -15.34 -25.46
CA SER A 367 -11.18 -15.89 -26.41
C SER A 367 -9.93 -16.40 -25.68
N MET A 368 -9.44 -15.65 -24.70
CA MET A 368 -8.25 -15.99 -23.92
C MET A 368 -8.49 -17.22 -23.01
N THR A 369 -9.67 -17.37 -22.43
CA THR A 369 -9.96 -18.38 -21.39
C THR A 369 -10.55 -19.67 -21.94
N THR A 370 -11.24 -19.64 -23.09
CA THR A 370 -11.85 -20.80 -23.73
C THR A 370 -10.91 -22.01 -23.89
N PRO A 371 -9.66 -21.87 -24.37
CA PRO A 371 -8.74 -23.01 -24.51
C PRO A 371 -8.47 -23.75 -23.19
N PHE A 372 -8.57 -23.05 -22.07
CA PHE A 372 -8.32 -23.60 -20.74
C PHE A 372 -9.61 -24.06 -20.05
N ARG A 373 -10.76 -23.53 -20.45
CA ARG A 373 -12.07 -24.00 -19.96
C ARG A 373 -12.45 -25.35 -20.59
N ILE A 374 -12.10 -25.61 -21.86
CA ILE A 374 -12.41 -26.84 -22.54
C ILE A 374 -11.94 -28.11 -21.77
N PRO A 375 -10.69 -28.20 -21.27
CA PRO A 375 -10.24 -29.34 -20.50
C PRO A 375 -10.62 -29.32 -19.03
N ASP A 376 -11.32 -28.29 -18.55
CA ASP A 376 -11.70 -28.11 -17.13
C ASP A 376 -12.93 -28.95 -16.80
N THR A 377 -12.72 -30.19 -16.36
CA THR A 377 -13.79 -31.10 -15.96
C THR A 377 -14.40 -30.73 -14.62
N TYR A 378 -13.64 -30.07 -13.72
CA TYR A 378 -14.15 -29.65 -12.40
C TYR A 378 -15.23 -28.57 -12.49
N ALA A 379 -15.23 -27.75 -13.52
CA ALA A 379 -16.26 -26.73 -13.71
C ALA A 379 -17.65 -27.31 -14.02
N THR A 380 -17.77 -28.60 -14.30
CA THR A 380 -19.05 -29.27 -14.53
C THR A 380 -19.62 -29.97 -13.29
N GLU A 381 -18.83 -30.10 -12.21
CA GLU A 381 -19.20 -30.97 -11.08
C GLU A 381 -20.33 -30.38 -10.22
N ASP A 382 -20.36 -29.08 -10.01
CA ASP A 382 -21.37 -28.44 -9.15
C ASP A 382 -22.75 -28.30 -9.81
N TYR A 383 -22.80 -27.85 -11.07
CA TYR A 383 -24.07 -27.52 -11.77
C TYR A 383 -24.17 -28.12 -13.18
N ASN A 384 -23.27 -29.03 -13.55
CA ASN A 384 -23.19 -29.65 -14.88
C ASN A 384 -22.99 -28.65 -16.04
N TRP A 385 -22.45 -27.48 -15.79
CA TRP A 385 -22.23 -26.50 -16.84
C TRP A 385 -21.23 -26.95 -17.88
N SER A 386 -21.72 -27.11 -19.10
CA SER A 386 -20.93 -27.50 -20.26
C SER A 386 -20.07 -26.35 -20.79
N ILE A 387 -19.23 -26.66 -21.79
CA ILE A 387 -18.49 -25.62 -22.53
C ILE A 387 -19.46 -24.69 -23.32
N THR A 388 -20.63 -25.21 -23.70
CA THR A 388 -21.68 -24.39 -24.34
C THR A 388 -22.27 -23.39 -23.36
N ASP A 389 -22.53 -23.79 -22.11
CA ASP A 389 -23.03 -22.92 -21.07
C ASP A 389 -22.01 -21.84 -20.72
N PHE A 390 -20.72 -22.20 -20.64
CA PHE A 390 -19.63 -21.23 -20.52
C PHE A 390 -19.68 -20.19 -21.64
N SER A 391 -19.77 -20.60 -22.90
CA SER A 391 -19.81 -19.69 -24.05
C SER A 391 -21.06 -18.82 -24.05
N ASN A 392 -22.24 -19.40 -23.77
CA ASN A 392 -23.52 -18.69 -23.74
C ASN A 392 -23.58 -17.67 -22.59
N SER A 393 -22.92 -17.96 -21.46
CA SER A 393 -22.92 -17.08 -20.28
C SER A 393 -22.29 -15.72 -20.50
N PHE A 394 -21.50 -15.53 -21.56
CA PHE A 394 -21.05 -14.22 -22.01
C PHE A 394 -22.13 -13.41 -22.74
N GLY A 395 -23.03 -14.06 -23.44
CA GLY A 395 -24.06 -13.43 -24.26
C GLY A 395 -25.45 -13.48 -23.65
N ASP A 396 -26.22 -14.49 -24.02
CA ASP A 396 -27.57 -14.76 -23.55
C ASP A 396 -27.62 -16.10 -22.84
N PHE A 397 -27.98 -16.12 -21.56
CA PHE A 397 -27.95 -17.30 -20.72
C PHE A 397 -28.96 -17.18 -19.58
N ASP A 398 -29.70 -18.25 -19.28
CA ASP A 398 -30.58 -18.38 -18.12
C ASP A 398 -30.65 -19.87 -17.74
N ASP A 399 -29.94 -20.23 -16.68
CA ASP A 399 -29.99 -21.59 -16.11
C ASP A 399 -29.69 -21.55 -14.60
N ALA A 400 -30.36 -22.39 -13.84
CA ALA A 400 -30.26 -22.50 -12.40
C ALA A 400 -30.40 -21.13 -11.69
N HIS A 401 -29.37 -20.71 -10.95
CA HIS A 401 -29.29 -19.43 -10.26
C HIS A 401 -28.72 -18.30 -11.12
N VAL A 402 -28.24 -18.57 -12.33
CA VAL A 402 -27.70 -17.58 -13.26
C VAL A 402 -28.79 -17.14 -14.22
N LYS A 403 -29.39 -15.97 -13.99
CA LYS A 403 -30.59 -15.51 -14.70
C LYS A 403 -30.29 -14.72 -15.96
N TYR A 404 -29.04 -14.37 -16.21
CA TYR A 404 -28.59 -13.60 -17.35
C TYR A 404 -27.18 -14.01 -17.79
N GLY A 405 -26.94 -14.01 -19.08
CA GLY A 405 -25.58 -13.87 -19.59
C GLY A 405 -25.08 -12.44 -19.39
N LEU A 406 -23.78 -12.25 -19.37
CA LEU A 406 -23.14 -10.97 -19.00
C LEU A 406 -23.60 -9.80 -19.89
N LYS A 407 -23.52 -9.91 -21.23
CA LYS A 407 -23.91 -8.85 -22.16
C LYS A 407 -25.39 -8.51 -22.06
N SER A 408 -26.25 -9.51 -21.90
CA SER A 408 -27.71 -9.28 -21.75
C SER A 408 -28.05 -8.66 -20.39
N PHE A 409 -27.36 -9.03 -19.31
CA PHE A 409 -27.49 -8.39 -18.01
C PHE A 409 -27.12 -6.92 -18.06
N ILE A 410 -25.91 -6.60 -18.59
CA ILE A 410 -25.40 -5.22 -18.72
C ILE A 410 -26.40 -4.36 -19.52
N THR A 411 -26.88 -4.88 -20.66
CA THR A 411 -27.87 -4.18 -21.49
C THR A 411 -29.14 -3.85 -20.72
N LYS A 412 -29.72 -4.84 -20.04
CA LYS A 412 -30.97 -4.67 -19.31
C LYS A 412 -30.78 -3.78 -18.09
N ARG A 413 -29.74 -4.00 -17.29
CA ARG A 413 -29.46 -3.22 -16.08
C ARG A 413 -29.22 -1.77 -16.40
N LYS A 414 -28.41 -1.48 -17.44
CA LYS A 414 -28.18 -0.14 -17.96
C LYS A 414 -29.50 0.54 -18.33
N SER A 415 -30.33 -0.12 -19.16
CA SER A 415 -31.62 0.45 -19.60
C SER A 415 -32.54 0.76 -18.41
N LYS A 416 -32.61 -0.17 -17.44
CA LYS A 416 -33.45 0.01 -16.27
C LYS A 416 -32.94 1.08 -15.32
N ALA A 417 -31.64 1.20 -15.17
CA ALA A 417 -31.05 2.27 -14.36
C ALA A 417 -31.34 3.65 -14.98
N LEU A 418 -31.11 3.81 -16.29
CA LEU A 418 -31.40 5.08 -16.99
C LEU A 418 -32.88 5.47 -16.95
N GLU A 419 -33.79 4.51 -16.99
CA GLU A 419 -35.28 4.76 -16.87
C GLU A 419 -35.66 5.27 -15.47
N GLN A 420 -34.81 5.03 -14.46
CA GLN A 420 -35.08 5.29 -13.05
C GLN A 420 -34.31 6.50 -12.51
N LEU A 421 -33.39 7.08 -13.28
CA LEU A 421 -32.63 8.23 -12.82
C LEU A 421 -33.53 9.40 -12.48
N ASP A 422 -33.39 9.94 -11.29
CA ASP A 422 -33.96 11.25 -10.95
C ASP A 422 -33.20 12.36 -11.69
N ASP A 423 -33.79 13.49 -11.90
CA ASP A 423 -33.08 14.70 -12.28
C ASP A 423 -32.12 15.06 -11.15
N TYR A 424 -30.88 15.46 -11.49
CA TYR A 424 -29.88 15.83 -10.52
C TYR A 424 -29.17 17.13 -10.92
N ASP A 425 -28.67 17.81 -9.93
CA ASP A 425 -27.79 18.97 -9.99
C ASP A 425 -26.93 18.87 -8.73
N ILE A 426 -25.66 18.45 -8.89
CA ILE A 426 -24.81 18.16 -7.75
C ILE A 426 -24.14 19.41 -7.23
N VAL A 427 -23.93 19.49 -5.92
CA VAL A 427 -22.96 20.45 -5.39
C VAL A 427 -21.56 20.01 -5.76
N PRO A 428 -20.61 20.94 -5.98
CA PRO A 428 -19.23 20.59 -6.32
C PRO A 428 -18.61 19.53 -5.42
N ILE A 429 -17.82 18.65 -6.02
CA ILE A 429 -17.10 17.58 -5.33
C ILE A 429 -15.59 17.86 -5.43
N MET A 430 -14.90 17.91 -4.30
CA MET A 430 -13.44 17.94 -4.26
C MET A 430 -12.91 16.52 -4.44
N THR A 431 -12.05 16.31 -5.43
CA THR A 431 -11.48 15.00 -5.76
C THR A 431 -10.04 14.84 -5.32
N SER A 432 -9.33 15.94 -5.15
CA SER A 432 -7.97 15.96 -4.61
C SER A 432 -7.72 17.20 -3.76
N LEU A 433 -6.80 17.10 -2.81
CA LEU A 433 -6.27 18.22 -2.05
C LEU A 433 -4.78 17.95 -1.81
N LYS A 434 -3.94 18.86 -2.27
CA LYS A 434 -2.49 18.80 -2.07
C LYS A 434 -2.00 20.09 -1.47
N ILE A 435 -1.21 19.99 -0.42
CA ILE A 435 -0.58 21.10 0.25
C ILE A 435 0.92 20.96 0.07
N VAL A 436 1.53 22.01 -0.48
CA VAL A 436 2.98 22.09 -0.67
C VAL A 436 3.49 23.25 0.15
N HIS A 437 4.48 22.97 0.94
CA HIS A 437 5.14 23.93 1.76
C HIS A 437 6.45 24.37 1.10
N THR A 438 6.76 25.65 1.19
CA THR A 438 8.04 26.22 0.80
C THR A 438 8.61 27.06 1.95
N GLU A 439 9.82 27.56 1.84
CA GLU A 439 10.43 28.41 2.87
C GLU A 439 9.66 29.73 3.16
N SER A 440 8.82 30.16 2.25
CA SER A 440 8.15 31.46 2.34
C SER A 440 6.65 31.43 2.10
N ASP A 441 6.10 30.29 1.71
CA ASP A 441 4.69 30.18 1.36
C ASP A 441 4.11 28.78 1.53
N VAL A 442 2.78 28.73 1.63
CA VAL A 442 1.97 27.50 1.51
C VAL A 442 1.24 27.55 0.20
N GLN A 443 1.37 26.51 -0.62
CA GLN A 443 0.67 26.34 -1.86
C GLN A 443 -0.39 25.26 -1.69
N ILE A 444 -1.64 25.57 -1.99
CA ILE A 444 -2.77 24.65 -1.90
C ILE A 444 -3.28 24.37 -3.31
N TYR A 445 -3.28 23.10 -3.70
CA TYR A 445 -3.80 22.61 -4.98
C TYR A 445 -5.01 21.74 -4.72
N THR A 446 -5.99 21.81 -5.63
CA THR A 446 -7.18 20.98 -5.54
C THR A 446 -7.80 20.73 -6.91
N ASP A 447 -8.50 19.59 -7.05
CA ASP A 447 -9.31 19.27 -8.20
C ASP A 447 -10.78 19.24 -7.80
N MET A 448 -11.61 19.74 -8.68
CA MET A 448 -13.05 19.84 -8.48
C MET A 448 -13.79 19.25 -9.67
N ILE A 449 -14.85 18.53 -9.40
CA ILE A 449 -15.81 18.09 -10.43
C ILE A 449 -17.22 18.55 -10.09
N ASP A 450 -17.99 18.77 -11.14
CA ASP A 450 -19.38 19.20 -11.10
C ASP A 450 -20.08 18.82 -12.41
N ASP A 451 -21.40 18.67 -12.42
CA ASP A 451 -22.14 18.29 -13.62
C ASP A 451 -22.42 19.47 -14.55
N LEU A 452 -22.51 20.70 -14.02
CA LEU A 452 -22.78 21.93 -14.77
C LEU A 452 -21.54 22.83 -14.93
N GLY A 453 -20.46 22.49 -14.24
CA GLY A 453 -19.15 23.19 -14.27
C GLY A 453 -18.96 24.15 -13.11
N ILE A 454 -17.70 24.41 -12.81
CA ILE A 454 -17.25 25.24 -11.69
C ILE A 454 -17.23 26.71 -12.13
N GLU A 455 -17.92 27.58 -11.39
CA GLU A 455 -17.91 29.05 -11.57
C GLU A 455 -16.75 29.69 -10.82
N SER A 456 -16.53 29.30 -9.55
CA SER A 456 -15.45 29.87 -8.75
C SER A 456 -14.94 28.91 -7.66
N VAL A 457 -13.63 29.01 -7.39
CA VAL A 457 -12.95 28.34 -6.26
C VAL A 457 -12.21 29.39 -5.46
N ILE A 458 -12.60 29.58 -4.20
CA ILE A 458 -12.08 30.63 -3.32
C ILE A 458 -11.50 29.98 -2.08
N LEU A 459 -10.23 30.25 -1.83
CA LEU A 459 -9.55 29.90 -0.58
C LEU A 459 -9.80 31.00 0.43
N HIS A 460 -10.43 30.66 1.54
CA HIS A 460 -10.55 31.51 2.72
C HIS A 460 -9.51 31.06 3.73
N TYR A 461 -8.74 31.99 4.28
CA TYR A 461 -7.67 31.65 5.21
C TYR A 461 -7.44 32.73 6.28
N SER A 462 -6.92 32.31 7.42
CA SER A 462 -6.48 33.15 8.53
C SER A 462 -5.16 32.64 9.07
N ILE A 463 -4.22 33.54 9.35
CA ILE A 463 -2.92 33.21 9.98
C ILE A 463 -3.02 33.63 11.44
N ASP A 464 -2.69 32.74 12.38
CA ASP A 464 -2.70 32.97 13.85
C ASP A 464 -4.02 33.53 14.39
N ALA A 465 -5.14 33.01 13.84
CA ALA A 465 -6.50 33.48 14.20
C ALA A 465 -6.74 34.97 13.97
N ALA A 466 -5.97 35.61 13.08
CA ALA A 466 -6.19 37.00 12.64
C ALA A 466 -7.48 37.14 11.79
N GLU A 467 -7.64 38.26 11.11
CA GLU A 467 -8.75 38.45 10.19
C GLU A 467 -8.69 37.43 9.01
N TRP A 468 -9.86 36.94 8.59
CA TRP A 468 -9.98 36.05 7.45
C TRP A 468 -9.73 36.81 6.13
N ASN A 469 -8.89 36.21 5.30
CA ASN A 469 -8.56 36.70 3.97
C ASN A 469 -9.16 35.73 2.91
N GLU A 470 -9.26 36.24 1.70
CA GLU A 470 -9.75 35.47 0.54
C GLU A 470 -8.70 35.50 -0.58
N SER A 471 -8.52 34.37 -1.24
CA SER A 471 -7.70 34.24 -2.45
C SER A 471 -8.44 33.41 -3.50
N ASN A 472 -8.60 33.97 -4.70
CA ASN A 472 -9.12 33.17 -5.80
C ASN A 472 -8.11 32.09 -6.18
N MET A 473 -8.54 30.84 -6.27
CA MET A 473 -7.73 29.75 -6.77
C MET A 473 -7.84 29.71 -8.30
N ALA A 474 -6.72 29.98 -8.96
CA ALA A 474 -6.67 29.96 -10.43
C ALA A 474 -6.44 28.54 -10.94
N LEU A 475 -7.00 28.21 -12.09
CA LEU A 475 -6.69 26.96 -12.79
C LEU A 475 -5.29 27.09 -13.42
N ASN A 476 -4.39 26.17 -13.10
CA ASN A 476 -3.04 26.14 -13.67
C ASN A 476 -3.02 25.39 -15.03
N ASP A 477 -1.86 25.38 -15.70
CA ASP A 477 -1.69 24.71 -16.99
C ASP A 477 -1.86 23.17 -16.91
N ASP A 478 -1.68 22.58 -15.72
CA ASP A 478 -1.86 21.15 -15.45
C ASP A 478 -3.31 20.78 -15.11
N GLY A 479 -4.21 21.77 -15.01
CA GLY A 479 -5.63 21.57 -14.76
C GLY A 479 -6.04 21.56 -13.28
N HIS A 480 -5.15 21.94 -12.35
CA HIS A 480 -5.44 22.04 -10.92
C HIS A 480 -5.79 23.49 -10.54
N TYR A 481 -6.77 23.66 -9.67
CA TYR A 481 -6.99 24.92 -8.97
C TYR A 481 -5.92 25.12 -7.90
N PHE A 482 -5.27 26.29 -7.85
CA PHE A 482 -4.24 26.55 -6.86
C PHE A 482 -4.25 27.97 -6.32
N ALA A 483 -3.77 28.13 -5.11
CA ALA A 483 -3.48 29.40 -4.48
C ALA A 483 -2.18 29.32 -3.67
N THR A 484 -1.49 30.44 -3.54
CA THR A 484 -0.27 30.58 -2.75
C THR A 484 -0.52 31.59 -1.63
N ILE A 485 -0.19 31.21 -0.39
CA ILE A 485 -0.29 32.05 0.80
C ILE A 485 1.13 32.32 1.28
N ALA A 486 1.54 33.61 1.28
CA ALA A 486 2.84 34.00 1.82
C ALA A 486 2.84 33.83 3.36
N ILE A 487 3.83 33.13 3.87
CA ILE A 487 4.07 32.94 5.31
C ILE A 487 5.30 33.74 5.69
N ASN A 488 5.12 34.75 6.54
CA ASN A 488 6.19 35.65 6.95
C ASN A 488 6.82 35.28 8.31
N ALA A 489 6.18 34.40 9.06
CA ALA A 489 6.61 33.91 10.36
C ALA A 489 5.94 32.55 10.64
N PRO A 490 6.54 31.72 11.51
CA PRO A 490 5.89 30.50 12.02
C PRO A 490 4.56 30.83 12.69
N GLY A 491 3.56 29.98 12.48
CA GLY A 491 2.22 30.22 13.06
C GLY A 491 1.24 29.12 12.67
N PHE A 492 -0.03 29.39 12.80
CA PHE A 492 -1.11 28.47 12.41
C PHE A 492 -1.90 29.06 11.25
N LEU A 493 -1.96 28.33 10.14
CA LEU A 493 -2.82 28.66 9.02
C LEU A 493 -4.13 27.89 9.16
N GLN A 494 -5.22 28.62 9.36
CA GLN A 494 -6.57 28.06 9.27
C GLN A 494 -7.15 28.37 7.89
N TYR A 495 -7.79 27.41 7.25
CA TYR A 495 -8.38 27.63 5.94
C TYR A 495 -9.61 26.75 5.69
N TYR A 496 -10.42 27.18 4.74
CA TYR A 496 -11.40 26.37 4.02
C TYR A 496 -11.49 26.85 2.57
N ILE A 497 -11.89 25.93 1.68
CA ILE A 497 -12.10 26.24 0.26
C ILE A 497 -13.59 26.31 0.01
N LYS A 498 -14.07 27.43 -0.52
CA LYS A 498 -15.45 27.59 -0.98
C LYS A 498 -15.51 27.46 -2.48
N VAL A 499 -16.33 26.52 -2.96
CA VAL A 499 -16.55 26.28 -4.39
C VAL A 499 -17.98 26.63 -4.73
N THR A 500 -18.17 27.29 -5.86
CA THR A 500 -19.50 27.61 -6.42
C THR A 500 -19.55 27.12 -7.86
N ASP A 501 -20.62 26.42 -8.21
CA ASP A 501 -20.89 25.94 -9.55
C ASP A 501 -21.62 26.97 -10.44
N SER A 502 -21.86 26.62 -11.69
CA SER A 502 -22.58 27.45 -12.64
C SER A 502 -24.08 27.57 -12.39
N SER A 503 -24.66 26.76 -11.49
CA SER A 503 -26.04 26.86 -11.01
C SER A 503 -26.18 27.72 -9.74
N ASN A 504 -25.07 28.26 -9.20
CA ASN A 504 -24.94 28.98 -7.95
C ASN A 504 -25.11 28.12 -6.68
N GLN A 505 -24.97 26.81 -6.77
CA GLN A 505 -24.79 25.99 -5.57
C GLN A 505 -23.37 26.18 -5.03
N SER A 506 -23.21 26.18 -3.72
CA SER A 506 -21.92 26.38 -3.09
C SER A 506 -21.66 25.35 -2.01
N ARG A 507 -20.38 24.93 -1.90
CA ARG A 507 -19.94 24.03 -0.86
C ARG A 507 -18.60 24.47 -0.28
N ASN A 508 -18.43 24.31 1.03
CA ASN A 508 -17.15 24.51 1.71
C ASN A 508 -16.43 23.16 1.89
N PHE A 509 -15.10 23.20 1.86
CA PHE A 509 -14.22 22.08 2.15
C PHE A 509 -13.18 22.50 3.20
N PRO A 510 -13.20 21.91 4.42
CA PRO A 510 -14.18 20.93 4.89
C PRO A 510 -15.60 21.51 4.93
N ILE A 511 -16.60 20.61 4.92
CA ILE A 511 -18.01 21.00 4.93
C ILE A 511 -18.38 21.82 6.17
N CYS A 512 -17.71 21.58 7.29
CA CYS A 512 -17.91 22.27 8.55
C CYS A 512 -16.57 22.60 9.18
N GLY A 513 -16.49 23.81 9.73
CA GLY A 513 -15.26 24.28 10.34
C GLY A 513 -14.21 24.72 9.31
N ASN A 514 -12.97 24.57 9.68
CA ASN A 514 -11.80 24.87 8.88
C ASN A 514 -10.72 23.83 9.14
N THR A 515 -9.78 23.72 8.23
CA THR A 515 -8.55 22.94 8.41
C THR A 515 -7.49 23.84 9.01
N GLU A 516 -6.71 23.34 9.96
CA GLU A 516 -5.59 24.04 10.56
C GLU A 516 -4.27 23.38 10.16
N ILE A 517 -3.32 24.17 9.74
CA ILE A 517 -1.97 23.73 9.38
C ILE A 517 -1.00 24.53 10.26
N ASN A 518 -0.10 23.84 10.92
CA ASN A 518 1.01 24.49 11.61
C ASN A 518 2.03 24.95 10.56
N THR A 519 2.19 26.26 10.38
CA THR A 519 3.14 26.85 9.45
C THR A 519 4.53 27.01 10.06
N GLY A 520 4.69 26.75 11.35
CA GLY A 520 5.96 26.74 12.04
C GLY A 520 6.88 25.59 11.63
N PHE A 521 6.33 24.57 11.00
CA PHE A 521 7.13 23.48 10.40
C PHE A 521 8.11 23.95 9.31
N PHE A 522 7.95 25.13 8.74
CA PHE A 522 8.85 25.66 7.70
C PHE A 522 10.21 26.14 8.21
N LEU A 523 10.34 26.36 9.49
CA LEU A 523 11.61 26.70 10.13
C LEU A 523 12.18 25.53 10.93
N THR A 524 11.49 24.39 10.97
CA THR A 524 12.10 23.20 11.53
C THR A 524 13.01 22.61 10.46
N PRO A 525 14.31 22.52 10.71
CA PRO A 525 15.20 21.90 9.77
C PRO A 525 14.82 20.43 9.63
N ASN A 526 15.03 19.87 8.46
CA ASN A 526 14.88 18.44 8.23
C ASN A 526 16.10 17.70 8.84
N LEU A 527 16.23 17.86 10.19
CA LEU A 527 17.20 17.17 11.01
C LEU A 527 16.56 15.89 11.52
N VAL A 528 17.05 14.76 11.06
CA VAL A 528 16.45 13.46 11.35
C VAL A 528 17.38 12.53 12.06
N ILE A 529 16.85 11.61 12.87
CA ILE A 529 17.54 10.43 13.36
C ILE A 529 17.62 9.47 12.17
N ASN A 530 18.83 9.16 11.73
CA ASN A 530 19.07 8.35 10.52
C ASN A 530 19.40 6.90 10.81
N GLU A 531 20.20 6.66 11.85
CA GLU A 531 20.64 5.33 12.26
C GLU A 531 20.93 5.30 13.76
N LEU A 532 20.76 4.17 14.42
CA LEU A 532 21.14 3.96 15.81
C LEU A 532 21.65 2.54 16.06
N MET A 533 22.43 2.39 17.12
CA MET A 533 22.88 1.08 17.63
C MET A 533 22.81 1.08 19.15
N ALA A 534 21.80 0.41 19.71
CA ALA A 534 21.54 0.35 21.15
C ALA A 534 22.22 -0.84 21.87
N SER A 535 23.21 -1.45 21.24
CA SER A 535 24.08 -2.47 21.83
C SER A 535 25.34 -2.62 20.96
N ASN A 536 26.32 -1.79 21.21
CA ASN A 536 27.61 -1.79 20.49
C ASN A 536 28.69 -2.46 21.36
N SER A 537 29.35 -3.47 20.84
CA SER A 537 30.32 -4.28 21.56
C SER A 537 31.68 -4.39 20.83
N VAL A 538 31.64 -4.42 19.49
CA VAL A 538 32.84 -4.53 18.64
C VAL A 538 32.65 -3.82 17.27
N ALA A 539 31.51 -3.14 17.03
CA ALA A 539 31.19 -2.61 15.71
C ALA A 539 31.87 -1.27 15.41
N VAL A 540 31.66 -0.26 16.24
CA VAL A 540 32.14 1.11 16.02
C VAL A 540 32.72 1.66 17.32
N THR A 541 33.90 2.26 17.27
CA THR A 541 34.52 2.92 18.45
C THR A 541 34.37 4.42 18.34
N ASP A 542 34.29 5.06 19.50
CA ASP A 542 34.46 6.50 19.65
C ASP A 542 35.94 6.92 19.44
N ASN A 543 36.23 8.20 19.67
CA ASN A 543 37.60 8.74 19.55
C ASN A 543 38.53 8.26 20.67
N ASN A 544 38.03 7.70 21.77
CA ASN A 544 38.78 7.19 22.91
C ASN A 544 39.02 5.67 22.76
N GLY A 545 38.42 5.04 21.76
CA GLY A 545 38.54 3.60 21.48
C GLY A 545 37.54 2.75 22.27
N GLU A 546 36.46 3.35 22.81
CA GLU A 546 35.41 2.68 23.54
C GLU A 546 34.25 2.30 22.59
N TYR A 547 33.50 1.24 22.93
CA TYR A 547 32.38 0.74 22.14
C TYR A 547 31.07 1.12 22.83
N ASP A 548 30.63 2.36 22.59
CA ASP A 548 29.42 2.90 23.18
C ASP A 548 28.22 2.83 22.21
N ASP A 549 27.02 2.82 22.75
CA ASP A 549 25.82 2.95 21.95
C ASP A 549 25.78 4.30 21.27
N TRP A 550 25.18 4.38 20.08
CA TRP A 550 25.23 5.61 19.30
C TRP A 550 23.95 5.88 18.51
N ILE A 551 23.75 7.16 18.22
CA ILE A 551 22.66 7.70 17.41
C ILE A 551 23.29 8.57 16.32
N GLU A 552 22.89 8.38 15.08
CA GLU A 552 23.31 9.24 13.96
C GLU A 552 22.20 10.22 13.62
N LEU A 553 22.58 11.49 13.56
CA LEU A 553 21.76 12.58 13.02
C LEU A 553 22.18 12.88 11.59
N TYR A 554 21.22 13.15 10.74
CA TYR A 554 21.41 13.51 9.32
C TYR A 554 20.71 14.82 9.00
N ASN A 555 21.39 15.72 8.31
CA ASN A 555 20.79 16.91 7.76
C ASN A 555 20.21 16.58 6.38
N ALA A 556 18.92 16.30 6.33
CA ALA A 556 18.17 16.08 5.10
C ALA A 556 17.64 17.38 4.49
N ASP A 557 18.06 18.54 5.01
CA ASP A 557 17.74 19.86 4.48
C ASP A 557 18.77 20.31 3.43
N ASN A 558 18.45 21.36 2.69
CA ASN A 558 19.33 22.00 1.70
C ASN A 558 20.14 23.20 2.26
N VAL A 559 20.06 23.43 3.57
CA VAL A 559 20.75 24.52 4.30
C VAL A 559 21.54 24.00 5.50
N ASP A 560 22.50 24.78 5.95
CA ASP A 560 23.25 24.50 7.18
C ASP A 560 22.33 24.55 8.41
N ILE A 561 22.44 23.55 9.30
CA ILE A 561 21.69 23.47 10.56
C ILE A 561 22.63 23.75 11.74
N GLN A 562 22.31 24.74 12.58
CA GLN A 562 22.98 25.00 13.84
C GLN A 562 22.43 24.08 14.92
N LEU A 563 23.10 22.99 15.25
CA LEU A 563 22.62 21.95 16.15
C LEU A 563 22.37 22.41 17.57
N SER A 564 23.10 23.41 18.08
CA SER A 564 22.90 23.94 19.44
C SER A 564 21.51 24.56 19.69
N ASN A 565 20.70 24.73 18.67
CA ASN A 565 19.31 25.19 18.81
C ASN A 565 18.34 24.05 19.18
N TYR A 566 18.81 22.80 19.21
CA TYR A 566 17.97 21.60 19.34
C TYR A 566 18.39 20.73 20.50
N TYR A 567 17.51 19.82 20.89
CA TYR A 567 17.69 18.87 21.99
C TYR A 567 17.45 17.45 21.53
N LEU A 568 18.15 16.50 22.15
CA LEU A 568 17.94 15.06 21.98
C LEU A 568 17.50 14.47 23.32
N SER A 569 16.47 13.63 23.30
CA SER A 569 15.95 13.01 24.52
C SER A 569 15.43 11.59 24.25
N ASP A 570 15.69 10.71 25.22
CA ASP A 570 15.12 9.37 25.35
C ASP A 570 13.79 9.37 26.13
N ASN A 571 13.27 10.54 26.48
CA ASN A 571 12.05 10.72 27.27
C ASN A 571 11.23 11.91 26.77
N SER A 572 10.08 11.63 26.17
CA SER A 572 9.16 12.65 25.63
C SER A 572 8.57 13.59 26.70
N GLU A 573 8.53 13.17 27.98
CA GLU A 573 8.12 14.06 29.09
C GLU A 573 9.23 15.03 29.51
N ASN A 574 10.46 14.82 29.03
CA ASN A 574 11.62 15.69 29.29
C ASN A 574 12.34 16.04 27.97
N PRO A 575 11.73 16.82 27.08
CA PRO A 575 12.21 17.05 25.71
C PRO A 575 13.56 17.78 25.67
N ASN A 576 13.92 18.56 26.68
CA ASN A 576 15.17 19.31 26.78
C ASN A 576 16.27 18.56 27.59
N LYS A 577 16.26 17.23 27.58
CA LYS A 577 17.15 16.40 28.40
C LYS A 577 18.62 16.65 28.09
N TRP A 578 19.00 16.74 26.82
CA TRP A 578 20.38 17.00 26.39
C TRP A 578 20.40 17.94 25.18
N GLN A 579 21.11 19.07 25.31
CA GLN A 579 21.26 20.03 24.22
C GLN A 579 22.30 19.50 23.23
N LEU A 580 21.97 19.53 21.94
CA LEU A 580 22.90 19.16 20.89
C LEU A 580 24.12 20.10 20.85
N PRO A 581 25.29 19.62 20.41
CA PRO A 581 26.53 20.37 20.43
C PRO A 581 26.50 21.62 19.54
N ASN A 582 27.40 22.58 19.84
CA ASN A 582 27.56 23.79 19.04
C ASN A 582 28.31 23.48 17.73
N ILE A 583 27.67 22.73 16.83
CA ILE A 583 28.16 22.30 15.54
C ILE A 583 27.21 22.77 14.45
N ILE A 584 27.74 23.20 13.32
CA ILE A 584 26.95 23.42 12.09
C ILE A 584 27.01 22.12 11.28
N LEU A 585 25.85 21.54 11.02
CA LEU A 585 25.70 20.35 10.17
C LEU A 585 25.28 20.80 8.77
N SER A 586 26.15 20.64 7.78
CA SER A 586 25.88 21.05 6.40
C SER A 586 24.89 20.08 5.70
N PRO A 587 24.24 20.50 4.60
CA PRO A 587 23.38 19.63 3.82
C PRO A 587 24.04 18.29 3.48
N ASP A 588 23.29 17.21 3.60
CA ASP A 588 23.73 15.83 3.36
C ASP A 588 24.83 15.31 4.32
N ASP A 589 25.18 16.08 5.37
CA ASP A 589 26.17 15.66 6.38
C ASP A 589 25.52 14.87 7.53
N TYR A 590 26.36 14.09 8.21
CA TYR A 590 25.98 13.22 9.32
C TYR A 590 26.76 13.57 10.59
N LEU A 591 26.11 13.38 11.75
CA LEU A 591 26.77 13.49 13.05
C LEU A 591 26.42 12.29 13.93
N VAL A 592 27.43 11.55 14.39
CA VAL A 592 27.25 10.49 15.38
C VAL A 592 27.32 11.10 16.79
N ILE A 593 26.30 10.80 17.58
CA ILE A 593 26.17 11.10 19.00
C ILE A 593 26.35 9.80 19.79
N TRP A 594 27.25 9.77 20.74
CA TRP A 594 27.49 8.65 21.62
C TRP A 594 26.54 8.73 22.83
N ALA A 595 25.78 7.68 23.05
CA ALA A 595 24.78 7.63 24.13
C ALA A 595 25.35 6.81 25.30
N ASP A 596 26.23 7.41 26.12
CA ASP A 596 27.11 6.72 27.08
C ASP A 596 27.09 7.33 28.48
N GLU A 597 26.38 8.44 28.72
CA GLU A 597 26.36 9.23 29.96
C GLU A 597 27.75 9.82 30.35
N ASP A 598 28.73 9.87 29.41
CA ASP A 598 30.07 10.36 29.68
C ASP A 598 30.41 11.65 28.92
N GLY A 599 29.76 12.75 29.29
CA GLY A 599 30.06 14.09 28.74
C GLY A 599 31.49 14.56 28.98
N SER A 600 32.34 13.82 29.76
CA SER A 600 33.74 14.18 29.93
C SER A 600 34.59 13.81 28.70
N GLN A 601 34.07 12.97 27.82
CA GLN A 601 34.76 12.55 26.59
C GLN A 601 34.53 13.51 25.41
N GLY A 602 33.60 14.46 25.52
CA GLY A 602 33.41 15.53 24.54
C GLY A 602 31.94 15.94 24.30
N ASP A 603 31.77 16.94 23.46
CA ASP A 603 30.45 17.57 23.23
C ASP A 603 29.47 16.66 22.44
N THR A 604 29.93 15.56 21.86
CA THR A 604 29.09 14.58 21.14
C THR A 604 28.71 13.39 22.00
N HIS A 605 28.95 13.42 23.32
CA HIS A 605 28.60 12.38 24.27
C HIS A 605 27.37 12.82 25.08
N ALA A 606 26.25 12.11 24.87
CA ALA A 606 24.98 12.43 25.48
C ALA A 606 24.93 12.04 26.97
N ASN A 607 24.05 12.71 27.74
CA ASN A 607 23.89 12.45 29.17
C ASN A 607 22.89 11.31 29.47
N PHE A 608 22.71 10.38 28.52
CA PHE A 608 21.85 9.21 28.65
C PHE A 608 22.42 8.05 27.83
N LYS A 609 21.93 6.83 28.10
CA LYS A 609 22.28 5.58 27.38
C LYS A 609 21.07 5.04 26.66
N LEU A 610 21.30 4.26 25.59
CA LEU A 610 20.24 3.52 24.93
C LEU A 610 19.98 2.20 25.65
N GLN A 611 18.70 1.78 25.66
CA GLN A 611 18.31 0.50 26.22
C GLN A 611 18.19 -0.56 25.12
N LYS A 612 19.03 -1.58 25.19
CA LYS A 612 18.99 -2.74 24.27
C LYS A 612 17.60 -3.39 24.16
N SER A 613 16.78 -3.31 25.20
CA SER A 613 15.42 -3.87 25.21
C SER A 613 14.40 -3.06 24.43
N GLY A 614 14.80 -1.87 23.98
CA GLY A 614 13.94 -0.93 23.27
C GLY A 614 13.57 0.28 24.13
N GLU A 615 13.41 1.43 23.48
CA GLU A 615 12.99 2.70 24.05
C GLU A 615 12.66 3.69 22.92
N GLN A 616 12.42 4.96 23.30
CA GLN A 616 12.13 6.05 22.38
C GLN A 616 13.28 7.06 22.33
N ILE A 617 13.49 7.67 21.16
CA ILE A 617 14.42 8.80 20.98
C ILE A 617 13.72 9.88 20.17
N GLY A 618 13.81 11.14 20.61
CA GLY A 618 13.26 12.27 19.88
C GLY A 618 14.23 13.43 19.77
N ILE A 619 14.20 14.15 18.64
CA ILE A 619 14.84 15.45 18.45
C ILE A 619 13.77 16.52 18.71
N TYR A 620 14.11 17.50 19.50
CA TYR A 620 13.20 18.56 19.92
C TYR A 620 13.79 19.95 19.63
N ASP A 621 12.92 20.88 19.28
CA ASP A 621 13.28 22.29 19.12
C ASP A 621 13.57 22.96 20.48
N ASN A 622 13.91 24.23 20.47
CA ASN A 622 14.22 25.02 21.66
C ASN A 622 12.98 25.60 22.35
N THR A 623 13.21 26.42 23.37
CA THR A 623 12.15 27.09 24.15
C THR A 623 11.25 28.01 23.32
N ASP A 624 11.75 28.58 22.23
CA ASP A 624 11.01 29.54 21.42
C ASP A 624 9.84 28.84 20.69
N ASN A 625 10.01 27.54 20.39
CA ASN A 625 8.98 26.67 19.81
C ASN A 625 8.43 25.63 20.81
N ASN A 626 8.51 25.93 22.11
CA ASN A 626 7.96 25.11 23.19
C ASN A 626 8.43 23.63 23.12
N PHE A 627 9.67 23.39 22.72
CA PHE A 627 10.28 22.08 22.53
C PHE A 627 9.47 21.18 21.57
N ALA A 628 9.00 21.75 20.46
CA ALA A 628 8.29 21.00 19.43
C ALA A 628 9.12 19.80 18.97
N LEU A 629 8.48 18.65 18.79
CA LEU A 629 9.11 17.44 18.29
C LEU A 629 9.45 17.60 16.80
N LEU A 630 10.71 17.35 16.42
CA LEU A 630 11.20 17.41 15.04
C LEU A 630 11.21 16.04 14.37
N ASP A 631 11.79 15.07 15.04
CA ASP A 631 11.86 13.68 14.58
C ASP A 631 11.85 12.72 15.77
N TYR A 632 11.35 11.53 15.55
CA TYR A 632 11.11 10.57 16.63
C TYR A 632 11.22 9.14 16.12
N ILE A 633 11.74 8.28 16.97
CA ILE A 633 11.72 6.84 16.81
C ILE A 633 11.44 6.15 18.14
N GLU A 634 10.53 5.20 18.13
CA GLU A 634 10.38 4.18 19.15
C GLU A 634 10.86 2.85 18.56
N PHE A 635 11.79 2.18 19.23
CA PHE A 635 12.39 0.95 18.75
C PHE A 635 12.26 -0.16 19.81
N GLY A 636 12.09 -1.39 19.32
CA GLY A 636 12.06 -2.59 20.16
C GLY A 636 13.44 -3.14 20.45
N ALA A 637 13.50 -4.38 20.98
CA ALA A 637 14.76 -5.04 21.35
C ALA A 637 15.74 -5.15 20.18
N GLN A 638 16.98 -4.71 20.39
CA GLN A 638 18.05 -4.68 19.39
C GLN A 638 19.04 -5.83 19.57
N ASN A 639 19.63 -6.28 18.47
CA ASN A 639 20.73 -7.23 18.48
C ASN A 639 22.07 -6.51 18.69
N THR A 640 23.01 -7.15 19.38
CA THR A 640 24.34 -6.59 19.58
C THR A 640 25.08 -6.45 18.25
N ASP A 641 25.76 -5.30 18.05
CA ASP A 641 26.52 -4.95 16.85
C ASP A 641 25.70 -4.93 15.55
N VAL A 642 24.39 -4.71 15.66
CA VAL A 642 23.46 -4.56 14.55
C VAL A 642 22.77 -3.21 14.69
N SER A 643 22.77 -2.42 13.63
CA SER A 643 22.14 -1.11 13.63
C SER A 643 20.70 -1.15 13.11
N PHE A 644 19.96 -0.10 13.44
CA PHE A 644 18.57 0.13 13.05
C PHE A 644 18.50 1.54 12.46
N GLY A 645 18.11 1.66 11.18
CA GLY A 645 18.23 2.94 10.48
C GLY A 645 17.23 3.10 9.34
N ARG A 646 17.11 4.34 8.89
CA ARG A 646 16.18 4.71 7.80
C ARG A 646 16.66 4.21 6.45
N ARG A 647 15.77 3.59 5.72
CA ARG A 647 15.99 3.22 4.32
C ARG A 647 14.69 3.45 3.50
N PRO A 648 14.70 4.34 2.49
CA PRO A 648 15.83 5.17 2.00
C PRO A 648 16.38 6.15 3.04
N ASN A 649 17.68 6.48 2.88
CA ASN A 649 18.45 7.33 3.76
C ASN A 649 17.75 8.67 4.06
N GLY A 650 17.63 9.02 5.32
CA GLY A 650 17.07 10.30 5.80
C GLY A 650 15.53 10.42 5.70
N VAL A 651 14.87 9.57 4.92
CA VAL A 651 13.41 9.72 4.63
C VAL A 651 12.62 8.41 4.76
N GLY A 652 13.30 7.25 4.82
CA GLY A 652 12.64 5.96 4.89
C GLY A 652 12.19 5.57 6.28
N GLU A 653 11.40 4.49 6.35
CA GLU A 653 11.11 3.81 7.59
C GLU A 653 12.38 3.21 8.20
N PHE A 654 12.36 2.99 9.51
CA PHE A 654 13.45 2.33 10.20
C PHE A 654 13.39 0.82 9.99
N GLU A 655 14.52 0.23 9.61
CA GLU A 655 14.66 -1.21 9.49
C GLU A 655 15.99 -1.68 10.06
N VAL A 656 16.10 -2.98 10.35
CA VAL A 656 17.39 -3.60 10.72
C VAL A 656 18.30 -3.58 9.50
N LEU A 657 19.44 -2.88 9.61
CA LEU A 657 20.35 -2.74 8.49
C LEU A 657 21.27 -3.98 8.37
N ASP A 658 21.54 -4.37 7.12
CA ASP A 658 22.47 -5.47 6.82
C ASP A 658 23.93 -5.15 7.19
N PHE A 659 24.24 -3.87 7.36
CA PHE A 659 25.51 -3.31 7.79
C PHE A 659 25.26 -1.97 8.49
N TYR A 660 26.05 -1.63 9.47
CA TYR A 660 26.05 -0.28 10.06
C TYR A 660 26.84 0.69 9.17
N SER A 661 26.33 1.92 9.06
CA SER A 661 26.84 2.95 8.13
C SER A 661 27.11 4.31 8.78
N PRO A 662 27.77 4.40 9.95
CA PRO A 662 27.97 5.67 10.64
C PRO A 662 28.72 6.67 9.76
N LYS A 663 28.16 7.88 9.63
CA LYS A 663 28.61 8.98 8.77
C LYS A 663 28.57 8.65 7.27
N ALA A 664 27.64 7.78 6.88
CA ALA A 664 27.45 7.41 5.49
C ALA A 664 25.97 7.07 5.21
N ASN A 665 25.61 7.06 3.94
CA ASN A 665 24.27 6.76 3.46
C ASN A 665 23.87 5.30 3.76
N ASN A 666 22.69 5.08 4.34
CA ASN A 666 22.13 3.77 4.68
C ASN A 666 21.67 2.97 3.47
N ASP A 667 21.48 3.60 2.31
CA ASP A 667 21.04 2.93 1.11
C ASP A 667 22.14 2.02 0.57
N ILE A 668 21.76 0.81 0.20
CA ILE A 668 22.64 -0.02 -0.63
C ILE A 668 22.65 0.67 -2.00
N ASN A 669 23.76 1.32 -2.30
CA ASN A 669 23.96 1.93 -3.61
C ASN A 669 24.02 0.81 -4.66
N THR A 670 22.89 0.49 -5.28
CA THR A 670 22.83 -0.38 -6.47
C THR A 670 23.24 0.39 -7.73
N GLU A 671 23.48 1.69 -7.64
CA GLU A 671 24.22 2.39 -8.67
C GLU A 671 25.65 1.88 -8.67
N VAL A 672 25.96 1.05 -9.64
CA VAL A 672 27.33 0.85 -10.08
C VAL A 672 27.84 2.24 -10.52
N LYS A 673 28.41 3.03 -9.58
CA LYS A 673 29.34 4.08 -9.98
C LYS A 673 30.31 3.36 -10.90
N GLU A 674 30.42 3.81 -12.16
CA GLU A 674 31.52 3.36 -13.01
C GLU A 674 32.78 3.49 -12.19
N VAL A 675 33.23 2.38 -11.61
CA VAL A 675 34.52 2.28 -11.03
C VAL A 675 35.44 2.51 -12.20
N SER A 676 36.13 3.64 -12.21
CA SER A 676 37.23 3.83 -13.14
C SER A 676 38.10 2.61 -12.92
N SER A 677 38.06 1.66 -13.87
CA SER A 677 38.76 0.39 -13.78
C SER A 677 40.26 0.68 -13.73
N MET A 678 40.83 0.76 -12.54
CA MET A 678 42.23 0.49 -12.38
C MET A 678 42.36 -1.01 -12.58
N ASN A 679 42.88 -1.40 -13.75
CA ASN A 679 43.14 -2.79 -14.10
C ASN A 679 44.04 -3.39 -13.03
N LEU A 680 43.52 -4.36 -12.29
CA LEU A 680 44.28 -5.14 -11.34
C LEU A 680 45.12 -6.12 -12.16
N SER A 681 46.47 -5.98 -12.14
CA SER A 681 47.31 -6.93 -12.85
C SER A 681 47.41 -8.23 -12.04
N ILE A 682 46.71 -9.27 -12.49
CA ILE A 682 46.69 -10.60 -11.85
C ILE A 682 47.62 -11.53 -12.63
N TYR A 683 48.65 -12.09 -11.98
CA TYR A 683 49.52 -13.03 -12.65
C TYR A 683 50.00 -14.17 -11.71
N PRO A 684 50.21 -15.39 -12.25
CA PRO A 684 49.79 -15.82 -13.58
C PRO A 684 48.27 -15.96 -13.69
N ASN A 685 47.71 -15.69 -14.86
CA ASN A 685 46.30 -15.86 -15.15
C ASN A 685 46.18 -16.38 -16.62
N PRO A 686 45.77 -17.63 -16.89
CA PRO A 686 45.30 -18.65 -15.93
C PRO A 686 46.35 -19.20 -14.98
N THR A 687 45.91 -19.81 -13.88
CA THR A 687 46.74 -20.27 -12.79
C THR A 687 46.24 -21.61 -12.23
N SER A 688 47.10 -22.30 -11.43
CA SER A 688 46.72 -23.55 -10.75
C SER A 688 47.07 -23.60 -9.26
N ILE A 689 47.96 -22.72 -8.78
CA ILE A 689 48.50 -22.81 -7.43
C ILE A 689 48.35 -21.50 -6.66
N GLU A 690 48.80 -20.41 -7.26
CA GLU A 690 48.78 -19.08 -6.62
C GLU A 690 48.61 -17.99 -7.65
N ILE A 691 48.12 -16.83 -7.19
CA ILE A 691 48.06 -15.58 -7.95
C ILE A 691 48.84 -14.49 -7.20
N ARG A 692 49.35 -13.55 -7.93
CA ARG A 692 49.99 -12.33 -7.42
C ARG A 692 49.31 -11.13 -8.06
N ILE A 693 49.30 -10.04 -7.33
CA ILE A 693 48.81 -8.73 -7.77
C ILE A 693 49.91 -7.69 -7.51
N ASP A 694 49.71 -6.46 -7.98
CA ASP A 694 50.71 -5.41 -7.83
C ASP A 694 51.14 -5.22 -6.36
N GLU A 695 52.43 -5.03 -6.11
CA GLU A 695 53.04 -4.85 -4.76
C GLU A 695 52.42 -3.65 -4.00
N LYS A 696 51.88 -2.67 -4.68
CA LYS A 696 51.22 -1.52 -4.06
C LYS A 696 50.01 -1.91 -3.19
N TYR A 697 49.48 -3.13 -3.34
CA TYR A 697 48.38 -3.67 -2.56
C TYR A 697 48.81 -4.51 -1.34
N ILE A 698 50.08 -4.66 -1.08
CA ILE A 698 50.57 -5.35 0.13
C ILE A 698 50.02 -4.65 1.37
N GLY A 699 49.49 -5.43 2.30
CA GLY A 699 48.85 -4.94 3.51
C GLY A 699 47.37 -4.61 3.38
N GLN A 700 46.78 -4.66 2.16
CA GLN A 700 45.37 -4.41 1.94
C GLN A 700 44.56 -5.71 1.97
N ARG A 701 43.29 -5.60 2.34
CA ARG A 701 42.37 -6.74 2.38
C ARG A 701 41.88 -7.07 0.96
N TYR A 702 41.93 -8.36 0.62
CA TYR A 702 41.31 -8.87 -0.61
C TYR A 702 40.19 -9.86 -0.31
N ASN A 703 39.25 -9.96 -1.23
CA ASN A 703 38.23 -10.99 -1.24
C ASN A 703 38.24 -11.74 -2.57
N ILE A 704 38.10 -13.07 -2.52
CA ILE A 704 37.88 -13.90 -3.71
C ILE A 704 36.43 -14.40 -3.70
N ALA A 705 35.73 -14.17 -4.78
CA ALA A 705 34.34 -14.58 -4.95
C ALA A 705 34.17 -15.51 -6.17
N ASN A 706 33.17 -16.36 -6.14
CA ASN A 706 32.74 -17.15 -7.31
C ASN A 706 31.87 -16.30 -8.26
N THR A 707 31.47 -16.90 -9.39
CA THR A 707 30.61 -16.24 -10.40
C THR A 707 29.22 -15.85 -9.93
N HIS A 708 28.79 -16.29 -8.75
CA HIS A 708 27.51 -15.93 -8.11
C HIS A 708 27.71 -14.84 -7.02
N GLY A 709 28.89 -14.24 -6.94
CA GLY A 709 29.20 -13.19 -5.95
C GLY A 709 29.49 -13.69 -4.52
N LYS A 710 29.41 -15.01 -4.26
CA LYS A 710 29.69 -15.57 -2.93
C LYS A 710 31.19 -15.47 -2.63
N ILE A 711 31.56 -14.76 -1.56
CA ILE A 711 32.96 -14.67 -1.08
C ILE A 711 33.37 -16.03 -0.54
N LEU A 712 34.50 -16.53 -1.06
CA LEU A 712 35.13 -17.82 -0.70
C LEU A 712 36.34 -17.65 0.19
N THR A 713 37.05 -16.53 0.07
CA THR A 713 38.25 -16.22 0.82
C THR A 713 38.34 -14.71 1.05
N SER A 714 38.65 -14.30 2.28
CA SER A 714 38.97 -12.92 2.64
C SER A 714 40.22 -12.92 3.51
N ALA A 715 41.27 -12.17 3.13
CA ALA A 715 42.50 -12.09 3.86
C ALA A 715 43.29 -10.79 3.53
N ILE A 716 44.36 -10.52 4.22
CA ILE A 716 45.31 -9.45 3.90
C ILE A 716 46.30 -9.96 2.84
N TYR A 717 46.54 -9.18 1.79
CA TYR A 717 47.51 -9.48 0.76
C TYR A 717 48.95 -9.25 1.27
N ASP A 718 49.77 -10.28 1.15
CA ASP A 718 51.17 -10.20 1.58
C ASP A 718 52.14 -10.23 0.36
N GLU A 719 52.32 -11.30 -0.35
CA GLU A 719 53.12 -11.35 -1.57
C GLU A 719 52.47 -12.24 -2.64
N ALA A 720 51.70 -13.24 -2.22
CA ALA A 720 50.99 -14.17 -3.09
C ALA A 720 49.74 -14.73 -2.42
N ILE A 721 48.73 -15.02 -3.21
CA ILE A 721 47.46 -15.58 -2.75
C ILE A 721 47.41 -17.06 -3.15
N ASN A 722 47.40 -17.94 -2.17
CA ASN A 722 47.31 -19.37 -2.40
C ASN A 722 45.87 -19.78 -2.72
N ILE A 723 45.64 -20.37 -3.90
CA ILE A 723 44.35 -20.78 -4.41
C ILE A 723 44.20 -22.28 -4.61
N LYS A 724 45.11 -23.10 -4.04
CA LYS A 724 45.10 -24.56 -4.19
C LYS A 724 43.82 -25.25 -3.73
N GLN A 725 43.05 -24.62 -2.85
CA GLN A 725 41.80 -25.18 -2.31
C GLN A 725 40.60 -24.88 -3.19
N LEU A 726 40.70 -23.93 -4.13
CA LEU A 726 39.56 -23.54 -4.99
C LEU A 726 39.50 -24.47 -6.22
N PRO A 727 38.32 -24.98 -6.63
CA PRO A 727 38.17 -25.78 -7.83
C PRO A 727 38.56 -25.04 -9.13
N SER A 728 38.75 -25.78 -10.24
CA SER A 728 38.90 -25.14 -11.56
C SER A 728 37.66 -24.32 -11.91
N GLY A 729 37.84 -23.10 -12.40
CA GLY A 729 36.74 -22.19 -12.70
C GLY A 729 37.14 -20.73 -12.83
N LEU A 730 36.16 -19.87 -13.08
CA LEU A 730 36.29 -18.41 -13.12
C LEU A 730 36.04 -17.85 -11.71
N TYR A 731 36.87 -16.93 -11.27
CA TYR A 731 36.76 -16.25 -9.99
C TYR A 731 37.02 -14.76 -10.16
N TYR A 732 36.48 -13.98 -9.23
CA TYR A 732 36.73 -12.55 -9.10
C TYR A 732 37.54 -12.28 -7.84
N ILE A 733 38.54 -11.38 -7.92
CA ILE A 733 39.22 -10.82 -6.78
C ILE A 733 38.88 -9.35 -6.65
N SER A 734 38.56 -8.92 -5.44
CA SER A 734 38.40 -7.50 -5.10
C SER A 734 39.36 -7.09 -4.01
N ILE A 735 39.85 -5.86 -4.09
CA ILE A 735 40.78 -5.26 -3.10
C ILE A 735 40.19 -3.91 -2.70
N VAL A 736 40.18 -3.67 -1.40
CA VAL A 736 39.68 -2.41 -0.84
C VAL A 736 40.89 -1.66 -0.26
N GLY A 737 41.16 -0.49 -0.81
CA GLY A 737 42.27 0.36 -0.34
C GLY A 737 42.05 1.82 -0.70
N GLY A 738 42.20 2.72 0.28
CA GLY A 738 42.11 4.18 0.06
C GLY A 738 40.75 4.67 -0.47
N GLY A 739 39.63 4.01 -0.12
CA GLY A 739 38.30 4.38 -0.59
C GLY A 739 38.00 3.93 -2.03
N VAL A 740 38.84 3.12 -2.67
CA VAL A 740 38.60 2.59 -4.03
C VAL A 740 38.60 1.06 -3.99
N ILE A 741 37.59 0.46 -4.62
CA ILE A 741 37.55 -1.00 -4.81
C ILE A 741 38.04 -1.31 -6.21
N SER A 742 39.12 -2.09 -6.31
CA SER A 742 39.63 -2.63 -7.57
C SER A 742 39.20 -4.08 -7.72
N ILE A 743 38.50 -4.41 -8.82
CA ILE A 743 38.01 -5.77 -9.08
C ILE A 743 38.55 -6.26 -10.41
N ASP A 744 39.05 -7.51 -10.46
CA ASP A 744 39.38 -8.19 -11.70
C ASP A 744 39.10 -9.69 -11.58
N LYS A 745 39.20 -10.40 -12.69
CA LYS A 745 38.88 -11.84 -12.78
C LYS A 745 40.10 -12.67 -13.09
N PHE A 746 40.12 -13.89 -12.58
CA PHE A 746 41.20 -14.87 -12.89
C PHE A 746 40.58 -16.27 -13.09
N ILE A 747 41.32 -17.11 -13.81
CA ILE A 747 40.87 -18.46 -14.16
C ILE A 747 41.80 -19.49 -13.51
N ILE A 748 41.20 -20.43 -12.79
CA ILE A 748 41.94 -21.60 -12.25
C ILE A 748 41.75 -22.76 -13.25
N VAL A 749 42.91 -23.30 -13.71
CA VAL A 749 42.95 -24.46 -14.58
C VAL A 749 43.81 -25.53 -13.92
N ARG A 750 43.26 -26.73 -13.74
CA ARG A 750 43.94 -27.90 -13.19
C ARG A 750 43.75 -29.10 -14.09
#